data_a06655996eeba2de6c30322c261f5e3d
#
_entry.id   a06655996eeba2de6c30322c261f5e3d
#
_cell.length_a   1.000
_cell.length_b   1.000
_cell.length_c   1.000
_cell.angle_alpha   90.00
_cell.angle_beta   90.00
_cell.angle_gamma   90.00
#
_symmetry.space_group_name_H-M   'P 1'
#
loop_
_entity.id
_entity.type
_entity.pdbx_description
1 polymer ?
#
loop_
_entity_poly.entity_id
_entity_poly.type
_entity_poly.pdbx_seq_one_letter_code
_entity_poly.pdbx_strand_id
1 'polypeptide(L)'
;MADVRCEEIGMKTWWFFGYERTSDDGIRADAEALKDAGFKGVVYYDQNHAKTRNGADLGFSQEWWNHLKCAARAASEHDLAFELNISNGYVAGGRWIDPAHAMQRVASAETIIAAKGRVAQSVVLPVITGRGGYVRDIAVLAFPVGDTTRIRHFTAHYRPKGKGKTGAMQIPGPRGTFSGAKFEPLADIGTLQVSDDSVQWRDVLTISPMYAGQGCYPYRTNAVPATVGRYFRVDYHGDARLRSWSIGHEAKIDRWEEKSGLQSEFPEGDCTPHYTTSEVLQPAGIIDLTDSVMADGSLRITLPEGRWRILRLAAVLTGAKSKHGRPELLGYECDKLSVEAAELHWNSYIQVILDTLRASGIDNVVGVTMDSHEGGSQNWTPLMLNEFRKRRGYDLRPYLPVLAGFVVESVEKSKSVLRDYRHTISDCMTDCYYATFQRLAARNGLTFTAQAIGNALCIPGDAVAVKRVVDKPQGEFWAYQQTGAYDVKDCSSAAHLYGKPIASAEAMTDAEYHHTPLELKRVADIAFSFGAQEFVVCATPHIPEVEPTQPYVAGREYAINRSNPKWDELKPVWTALNRTMEWLRRGKAAPDLLVYLGDDVPVKTLTHLLPDGLADLDWDVCTGDALQTRLSPTADGQLTTPDSVRYCALIVEDGIYISPASRRKLDEFRAAGVPVLTSAVGIEPWLSVADGNPAIVHTHRRDGESEIFFFVANVSDTAQNVRLRLLRGFSDAQVCRTSTGGMERVEVSADGNCTISLDAGESVILIGRNLPKSR
;
A
#
# COMPACT_ATOMS: atom_id res chain seq x y z
N MET A 1 -2.38 -19.91 -15.98
CA MET A 1 -3.30 -19.41 -14.93
C MET A 1 -3.93 -20.63 -14.33
N ALA A 2 -3.81 -20.85 -13.02
CA ALA A 2 -4.62 -21.85 -12.36
C ALA A 2 -6.07 -21.37 -12.47
N ASP A 3 -6.96 -22.21 -13.00
CA ASP A 3 -8.39 -21.94 -13.01
C ASP A 3 -8.83 -21.86 -11.54
N VAL A 4 -9.14 -20.65 -11.06
CA VAL A 4 -9.70 -20.47 -9.71
C VAL A 4 -11.05 -21.18 -9.71
N ARG A 5 -11.16 -22.27 -8.96
CA ARG A 5 -12.40 -23.04 -8.90
C ARG A 5 -13.49 -22.17 -8.34
N CYS A 6 -14.60 -22.02 -9.05
CA CYS A 6 -15.74 -21.18 -8.65
C CYS A 6 -16.27 -21.50 -7.24
N GLU A 7 -16.11 -22.73 -6.78
CA GLU A 7 -16.56 -23.23 -5.48
C GLU A 7 -15.75 -22.69 -4.30
N GLU A 8 -14.52 -22.21 -4.56
CA GLU A 8 -13.58 -21.70 -3.55
C GLU A 8 -13.72 -20.17 -3.29
N ILE A 9 -14.63 -19.50 -4.03
CA ILE A 9 -14.78 -18.05 -3.99
C ILE A 9 -16.02 -17.69 -3.16
N GLY A 10 -15.80 -16.84 -2.17
CA GLY A 10 -16.83 -16.35 -1.27
C GLY A 10 -16.22 -15.78 -0.01
N MET A 11 -17.02 -15.68 1.04
CA MET A 11 -16.53 -15.16 2.31
C MET A 11 -15.57 -16.13 2.96
N LYS A 12 -14.38 -15.66 3.27
CA LYS A 12 -13.33 -16.36 4.01
C LYS A 12 -12.97 -15.59 5.27
N THR A 13 -12.14 -16.17 6.12
CA THR A 13 -11.63 -15.47 7.30
C THR A 13 -10.14 -15.76 7.53
N TRP A 14 -9.43 -14.80 8.09
CA TRP A 14 -8.16 -15.01 8.75
C TRP A 14 -8.39 -15.86 10.00
N TRP A 15 -7.93 -17.10 10.01
CA TRP A 15 -8.07 -17.99 11.16
C TRP A 15 -6.81 -17.91 11.99
N PHE A 16 -6.87 -17.10 13.06
CA PHE A 16 -5.73 -16.72 13.89
C PHE A 16 -5.38 -17.75 14.96
N PHE A 17 -4.13 -18.19 14.94
CA PHE A 17 -3.53 -19.07 15.93
C PHE A 17 -2.38 -18.37 16.66
N GLY A 18 -2.01 -18.86 17.87
CA GLY A 18 -0.82 -18.39 18.58
C GLY A 18 -1.08 -17.47 19.75
N TYR A 19 -2.32 -17.15 20.08
CA TYR A 19 -2.69 -16.35 21.25
C TYR A 19 -2.66 -17.18 22.54
N GLU A 20 -3.22 -18.38 22.50
CA GLU A 20 -3.37 -19.30 23.61
C GLU A 20 -3.05 -20.73 23.18
N ARG A 21 -3.28 -21.71 24.12
CA ARG A 21 -3.19 -23.12 23.78
C ARG A 21 -4.11 -23.43 22.58
N THR A 22 -3.67 -24.34 21.76
CA THR A 22 -4.48 -24.86 20.66
C THR A 22 -5.08 -26.21 21.08
N SER A 23 -6.27 -26.55 20.61
CA SER A 23 -6.89 -27.84 20.82
C SER A 23 -7.53 -28.38 19.54
N ASP A 24 -7.42 -29.68 19.30
CA ASP A 24 -8.00 -30.34 18.14
C ASP A 24 -9.53 -30.23 18.13
N ASP A 25 -10.18 -30.34 19.29
CA ASP A 25 -11.65 -30.26 19.40
C ASP A 25 -12.12 -28.82 19.16
N GLY A 26 -11.39 -27.82 19.66
CA GLY A 26 -11.65 -26.41 19.35
C GLY A 26 -11.47 -26.08 17.86
N ILE A 27 -10.45 -26.65 17.20
CA ILE A 27 -10.23 -26.50 15.75
C ILE A 27 -11.43 -27.03 14.95
N ARG A 28 -11.94 -28.22 15.28
CA ARG A 28 -13.12 -28.80 14.63
C ARG A 28 -14.38 -27.97 14.87
N ALA A 29 -14.58 -27.51 16.11
CA ALA A 29 -15.72 -26.67 16.46
C ALA A 29 -15.67 -25.30 15.75
N ASP A 30 -14.50 -24.70 15.56
CA ASP A 30 -14.33 -23.46 14.79
C ASP A 30 -14.67 -23.71 13.31
N ALA A 31 -14.17 -24.78 12.69
CA ALA A 31 -14.43 -25.12 11.30
C ALA A 31 -15.92 -25.37 11.03
N GLU A 32 -16.59 -26.14 11.91
CA GLU A 32 -18.02 -26.43 11.85
C GLU A 32 -18.83 -25.12 11.94
N ALA A 33 -18.53 -24.26 12.91
CA ALA A 33 -19.22 -22.99 13.12
C ALA A 33 -19.05 -22.02 11.94
N LEU A 34 -17.86 -21.98 11.34
CA LEU A 34 -17.58 -21.16 10.15
C LEU A 34 -18.37 -21.67 8.96
N LYS A 35 -18.40 -22.99 8.72
CA LYS A 35 -19.21 -23.59 7.64
C LYS A 35 -20.69 -23.30 7.82
N ASP A 36 -21.23 -23.51 9.03
CA ASP A 36 -22.62 -23.25 9.37
C ASP A 36 -22.99 -21.76 9.17
N ALA A 37 -22.05 -20.85 9.44
CA ALA A 37 -22.23 -19.42 9.17
C ALA A 37 -22.12 -19.04 7.69
N GLY A 38 -21.79 -19.98 6.80
CA GLY A 38 -21.72 -19.78 5.36
C GLY A 38 -20.36 -19.35 4.82
N PHE A 39 -19.29 -19.46 5.62
CA PHE A 39 -17.93 -19.25 5.12
C PHE A 39 -17.53 -20.32 4.09
N LYS A 40 -16.72 -19.93 3.12
CA LYS A 40 -16.24 -20.79 2.03
C LYS A 40 -14.78 -21.21 2.20
N GLY A 41 -14.05 -20.59 3.14
CA GLY A 41 -12.66 -20.91 3.39
C GLY A 41 -12.05 -20.18 4.56
N VAL A 42 -10.83 -20.59 4.87
CA VAL A 42 -10.02 -20.05 5.94
C VAL A 42 -8.58 -19.83 5.46
N VAL A 43 -7.94 -18.81 6.00
CA VAL A 43 -6.50 -18.59 5.84
C VAL A 43 -5.84 -18.87 7.20
N TYR A 44 -5.11 -19.95 7.31
CA TYR A 44 -4.35 -20.27 8.51
C TYR A 44 -3.27 -19.23 8.76
N TYR A 45 -3.27 -18.65 9.93
CA TYR A 45 -2.44 -17.49 10.22
C TYR A 45 -1.89 -17.55 11.67
N ASP A 46 -0.57 -17.67 11.80
CA ASP A 46 0.10 -17.53 13.08
C ASP A 46 0.17 -16.05 13.48
N GLN A 47 -0.71 -15.64 14.38
CA GLN A 47 -0.86 -14.26 14.81
C GLN A 47 -0.77 -14.13 16.34
N ASN A 48 0.12 -13.31 16.85
CA ASN A 48 0.25 -13.04 18.27
C ASN A 48 0.52 -11.56 18.55
N HIS A 49 -0.53 -10.80 18.79
CA HIS A 49 -0.44 -9.43 19.30
C HIS A 49 -0.25 -9.38 20.83
N ALA A 50 -0.48 -10.50 21.52
CA ALA A 50 -0.39 -10.55 22.97
C ALA A 50 1.07 -10.56 23.43
N LYS A 51 1.33 -9.85 24.51
CA LYS A 51 2.63 -9.88 25.19
C LYS A 51 2.83 -11.14 26.02
N THR A 52 1.76 -11.88 26.28
CA THR A 52 1.72 -13.09 27.10
C THR A 52 1.29 -14.26 26.24
N ARG A 53 1.95 -15.38 26.47
CA ARG A 53 1.78 -16.63 25.77
C ARG A 53 1.09 -17.63 26.69
N ASN A 54 -0.22 -17.68 26.66
CA ASN A 54 -1.03 -18.52 27.50
C ASN A 54 -1.06 -19.99 27.01
N GLY A 55 0.12 -20.65 26.98
CA GLY A 55 0.22 -22.05 26.55
C GLY A 55 0.17 -22.28 25.04
N ALA A 56 0.34 -21.23 24.23
CA ALA A 56 0.40 -21.40 22.77
C ALA A 56 1.59 -22.25 22.33
N ASP A 57 1.41 -23.07 21.29
CA ASP A 57 2.44 -23.95 20.74
C ASP A 57 3.67 -23.16 20.30
N LEU A 58 4.84 -23.80 20.39
CA LEU A 58 6.05 -23.27 19.79
C LEU A 58 6.02 -23.52 18.28
N GLY A 59 6.28 -22.50 17.47
CA GLY A 59 6.34 -22.65 16.03
C GLY A 59 7.33 -23.72 15.60
N PHE A 60 6.89 -24.60 14.72
CA PHE A 60 7.60 -25.80 14.27
C PHE A 60 7.85 -26.85 15.34
N SER A 61 7.18 -26.78 16.53
CA SER A 61 7.13 -27.90 17.47
C SER A 61 6.24 -29.03 16.94
N GLN A 62 6.34 -30.23 17.58
CA GLN A 62 5.49 -31.36 17.19
C GLN A 62 4.01 -31.05 17.40
N GLU A 63 3.67 -30.32 18.47
CA GLU A 63 2.32 -29.89 18.80
C GLU A 63 1.78 -28.94 17.73
N TRP A 64 2.58 -27.95 17.33
CA TRP A 64 2.23 -27.02 16.25
C TRP A 64 1.96 -27.77 14.93
N TRP A 65 2.81 -28.74 14.56
CA TRP A 65 2.61 -29.58 13.38
C TRP A 65 1.33 -30.40 13.46
N ASN A 66 1.00 -30.94 14.62
CA ASN A 66 -0.22 -31.72 14.83
C ASN A 66 -1.45 -30.85 14.64
N HIS A 67 -1.47 -29.65 15.25
CA HIS A 67 -2.59 -28.72 15.16
C HIS A 67 -2.77 -28.13 13.76
N LEU A 68 -1.67 -27.79 13.05
CA LEU A 68 -1.76 -27.38 11.64
C LEU A 68 -2.39 -28.47 10.76
N LYS A 69 -1.98 -29.74 10.96
CA LYS A 69 -2.57 -30.89 10.25
C LYS A 69 -4.04 -31.08 10.62
N CYS A 70 -4.39 -30.89 11.89
CA CYS A 70 -5.78 -30.93 12.35
C CYS A 70 -6.60 -29.83 11.67
N ALA A 71 -6.11 -28.59 11.61
CA ALA A 71 -6.78 -27.47 10.96
C ALA A 71 -7.01 -27.73 9.45
N ALA A 72 -5.99 -28.23 8.74
CA ALA A 72 -6.13 -28.57 7.33
C ALA A 72 -7.17 -29.68 7.08
N ARG A 73 -7.20 -30.74 7.95
CA ARG A 73 -8.20 -31.80 7.85
C ARG A 73 -9.60 -31.30 8.18
N ALA A 74 -9.77 -30.54 9.27
CA ALA A 74 -11.06 -29.97 9.66
C ALA A 74 -11.61 -29.06 8.56
N ALA A 75 -10.80 -28.25 7.90
CA ALA A 75 -11.21 -27.47 6.76
C ALA A 75 -11.73 -28.36 5.61
N SER A 76 -11.02 -29.47 5.30
CA SER A 76 -11.45 -30.43 4.27
C SER A 76 -12.74 -31.15 4.64
N GLU A 77 -12.88 -31.58 5.91
CA GLU A 77 -14.06 -32.28 6.43
C GLU A 77 -15.34 -31.41 6.35
N HIS A 78 -15.18 -30.09 6.41
CA HIS A 78 -16.26 -29.12 6.32
C HIS A 78 -16.34 -28.37 4.95
N ASP A 79 -15.68 -28.86 3.90
CA ASP A 79 -15.65 -28.23 2.57
C ASP A 79 -15.27 -26.73 2.64
N LEU A 80 -14.26 -26.37 3.43
CA LEU A 80 -13.67 -25.07 3.50
C LEU A 80 -12.38 -25.04 2.70
N ALA A 81 -12.21 -24.07 1.81
CA ALA A 81 -10.94 -23.81 1.16
C ALA A 81 -9.87 -23.49 2.21
N PHE A 82 -8.71 -24.14 2.15
CA PHE A 82 -7.63 -23.97 3.12
C PHE A 82 -6.45 -23.25 2.47
N GLU A 83 -6.22 -22.01 2.87
CA GLU A 83 -5.09 -21.20 2.43
C GLU A 83 -4.10 -21.01 3.60
N LEU A 84 -2.85 -20.68 3.28
CA LEU A 84 -1.81 -20.36 4.27
C LEU A 84 -1.44 -18.88 4.18
N ASN A 85 -1.27 -18.21 5.30
CA ASN A 85 -0.54 -16.96 5.33
C ASN A 85 0.92 -17.22 4.98
N ILE A 86 1.50 -16.37 4.12
CA ILE A 86 2.84 -16.57 3.56
C ILE A 86 3.96 -16.45 4.59
N SER A 87 3.68 -15.95 5.78
CA SER A 87 4.66 -15.70 6.82
C SER A 87 4.16 -16.01 8.22
N ASN A 88 5.08 -16.10 9.15
CA ASN A 88 4.80 -16.07 10.58
C ASN A 88 4.58 -14.62 11.01
N GLY A 89 3.33 -14.20 11.11
CA GLY A 89 2.93 -12.79 11.28
C GLY A 89 2.67 -12.10 9.93
N TYR A 90 2.74 -10.77 9.86
CA TYR A 90 2.23 -9.97 8.71
C TYR A 90 3.06 -10.07 7.45
N VAL A 91 4.37 -9.99 7.55
CA VAL A 91 5.25 -9.80 6.39
C VAL A 91 6.34 -10.86 6.33
N ALA A 92 6.82 -11.12 5.11
CA ALA A 92 7.84 -12.13 4.87
C ALA A 92 9.16 -11.79 5.56
N GLY A 93 9.53 -12.67 6.46
CA GLY A 93 10.72 -12.56 7.29
C GLY A 93 10.76 -13.69 8.29
N GLY A 94 11.81 -13.74 9.09
CA GLY A 94 11.95 -14.76 10.13
C GLY A 94 13.40 -15.00 10.52
N ARG A 95 13.61 -15.92 11.46
CA ARG A 95 14.95 -16.28 11.99
C ARG A 95 15.92 -16.84 10.94
N TRP A 96 15.40 -17.25 9.79
CA TRP A 96 16.17 -17.76 8.64
C TRP A 96 16.76 -16.67 7.76
N ILE A 97 16.33 -15.40 7.95
CA ILE A 97 16.85 -14.25 7.18
C ILE A 97 18.10 -13.72 7.89
N ASP A 98 19.24 -13.87 7.24
CA ASP A 98 20.49 -13.30 7.70
C ASP A 98 20.65 -11.81 7.30
N PRO A 99 21.64 -11.09 7.81
CA PRO A 99 21.85 -9.68 7.49
C PRO A 99 22.06 -9.35 6.01
N ALA A 100 22.54 -10.28 5.20
CA ALA A 100 22.77 -10.04 3.77
C ALA A 100 21.46 -10.08 2.97
N HIS A 101 20.50 -10.87 3.42
CA HIS A 101 19.17 -11.04 2.82
C HIS A 101 18.07 -10.20 3.51
N ALA A 102 18.45 -9.37 4.49
CA ALA A 102 17.53 -8.51 5.23
C ALA A 102 17.35 -7.15 4.54
N MET A 103 16.23 -6.47 4.85
CA MET A 103 15.95 -5.12 4.35
C MET A 103 17.07 -4.13 4.68
N GLN A 104 17.56 -3.40 3.68
CA GLN A 104 18.65 -2.44 3.78
C GLN A 104 18.23 -1.04 3.37
N ARG A 105 18.97 -0.06 3.86
CA ARG A 105 18.87 1.33 3.45
C ARG A 105 20.24 1.98 3.28
N VAL A 106 20.30 3.05 2.50
CA VAL A 106 21.47 3.91 2.39
C VAL A 106 21.63 4.71 3.69
N ALA A 107 22.85 4.71 4.23
CA ALA A 107 23.28 5.63 5.26
C ALA A 107 24.46 6.44 4.74
N SER A 108 24.56 7.69 5.16
CA SER A 108 25.65 8.59 4.80
C SER A 108 26.34 9.15 6.02
N ALA A 109 27.65 9.40 5.89
CA ALA A 109 28.44 10.19 6.83
C ALA A 109 29.47 10.98 6.07
N GLU A 110 29.86 12.14 6.59
CA GLU A 110 30.77 13.05 5.91
C GLU A 110 31.80 13.70 6.83
N THR A 111 32.93 14.08 6.27
CA THR A 111 33.92 14.88 6.92
C THR A 111 34.55 15.88 5.94
N ILE A 112 35.04 17.00 6.45
CA ILE A 112 35.77 17.99 5.64
C ILE A 112 37.24 17.94 6.02
N ILE A 113 38.09 17.90 5.00
CA ILE A 113 39.56 17.89 5.14
C ILE A 113 40.20 19.05 4.37
N ALA A 114 41.37 19.46 4.80
CA ALA A 114 42.26 20.33 4.04
C ALA A 114 43.28 19.48 3.32
N ALA A 115 43.17 19.37 2.01
CA ALA A 115 44.10 18.62 1.19
C ALA A 115 45.35 19.46 0.90
N LYS A 116 46.52 18.81 0.94
CA LYS A 116 47.87 19.45 0.81
C LYS A 116 48.45 19.32 -0.61
N GLY A 117 47.61 19.13 -1.60
CA GLY A 117 48.04 18.98 -2.98
C GLY A 117 48.69 17.62 -3.25
N ARG A 118 49.89 17.59 -3.83
CA ARG A 118 50.56 16.36 -4.26
C ARG A 118 51.06 15.44 -3.13
N VAL A 119 50.72 15.74 -1.88
CA VAL A 119 51.15 14.96 -0.71
C VAL A 119 50.06 13.97 -0.34
N ALA A 120 50.40 12.68 -0.27
CA ALA A 120 49.49 11.66 0.22
C ALA A 120 49.14 11.89 1.70
N GLN A 121 47.84 11.83 2.02
CA GLN A 121 47.32 11.99 3.37
C GLN A 121 46.55 10.74 3.78
N SER A 122 46.68 10.38 5.06
CA SER A 122 45.80 9.38 5.67
C SER A 122 44.59 10.10 6.30
N VAL A 123 43.39 9.66 5.97
CA VAL A 123 42.13 10.23 6.49
C VAL A 123 41.32 9.11 7.15
N VAL A 124 40.83 9.38 8.34
CA VAL A 124 39.88 8.47 8.99
C VAL A 124 38.51 8.61 8.30
N LEU A 125 37.95 7.49 7.85
CA LEU A 125 36.65 7.51 7.25
C LEU A 125 35.54 7.96 8.25
N PRO A 126 34.58 8.75 7.79
CA PRO A 126 33.40 9.05 8.61
C PRO A 126 32.73 7.79 9.10
N VAL A 127 32.40 7.75 10.39
CA VAL A 127 31.81 6.56 11.02
C VAL A 127 30.34 6.42 10.62
N ILE A 128 29.99 5.25 10.11
CA ILE A 128 28.60 4.83 9.92
C ILE A 128 28.33 3.68 10.88
N THR A 129 27.25 3.78 11.66
CA THR A 129 26.81 2.71 12.56
C THR A 129 25.58 2.02 11.98
N GLY A 130 25.66 0.70 11.85
CA GLY A 130 24.56 -0.15 11.42
C GLY A 130 23.99 -0.98 12.57
N ARG A 131 22.72 -1.32 12.53
CA ARG A 131 22.11 -2.29 13.46
C ARG A 131 22.79 -3.65 13.31
N GLY A 132 23.08 -4.32 14.42
CA GLY A 132 23.81 -5.59 14.42
C GLY A 132 25.24 -5.50 13.85
N GLY A 133 25.82 -4.31 13.74
CA GLY A 133 27.15 -4.11 13.18
C GLY A 133 27.24 -4.26 11.65
N TYR A 134 26.12 -4.46 10.94
CA TYR A 134 26.11 -4.61 9.49
C TYR A 134 26.29 -3.27 8.81
N VAL A 135 27.42 -3.09 8.14
CA VAL A 135 27.75 -1.94 7.29
C VAL A 135 28.48 -2.46 6.06
N ARG A 136 28.03 -2.07 4.87
CA ARG A 136 28.69 -2.37 3.59
C ARG A 136 28.83 -1.10 2.80
N ASP A 137 30.06 -0.72 2.50
CA ASP A 137 30.33 0.49 1.72
C ASP A 137 29.75 0.38 0.32
N ILE A 138 29.06 1.43 -0.09
CA ILE A 138 28.52 1.63 -1.44
C ILE A 138 29.48 2.46 -2.24
N ALA A 139 29.93 3.58 -1.67
CA ALA A 139 30.92 4.49 -2.26
C ALA A 139 31.53 5.39 -1.22
N VAL A 140 32.79 5.77 -1.46
CA VAL A 140 33.53 6.87 -0.78
C VAL A 140 33.87 7.90 -1.82
N LEU A 141 33.28 9.07 -1.73
CA LEU A 141 33.37 10.13 -2.75
C LEU A 141 34.02 11.38 -2.18
N ALA A 142 34.84 12.04 -2.98
CA ALA A 142 35.42 13.32 -2.62
C ALA A 142 35.00 14.41 -3.62
N PHE A 143 34.66 15.60 -3.11
CA PHE A 143 34.37 16.77 -3.92
C PHE A 143 34.72 18.07 -3.18
N PRO A 144 35.02 19.17 -3.89
CA PRO A 144 35.40 20.45 -3.28
C PRO A 144 34.26 21.00 -2.39
N VAL A 145 34.63 21.65 -1.29
CA VAL A 145 33.68 22.39 -0.45
C VAL A 145 33.40 23.75 -1.11
N GLY A 146 32.10 24.03 -1.35
CA GLY A 146 31.66 25.29 -1.94
C GLY A 146 31.64 26.47 -0.94
N ASP A 147 30.85 27.48 -1.25
CA ASP A 147 30.63 28.67 -0.42
C ASP A 147 30.00 28.30 0.94
N THR A 148 30.66 28.69 2.02
CA THR A 148 30.22 28.45 3.41
C THR A 148 29.75 29.73 4.11
N THR A 149 29.53 30.82 3.37
CA THR A 149 29.06 32.09 3.95
C THR A 149 27.55 32.20 4.13
N ARG A 150 26.79 31.32 3.50
CA ARG A 150 25.32 31.30 3.50
C ARG A 150 24.79 29.93 3.86
N ILE A 151 23.75 29.89 4.68
CA ILE A 151 23.02 28.62 4.86
C ILE A 151 22.09 28.37 3.67
N ARG A 152 21.90 27.09 3.32
CA ARG A 152 21.06 26.65 2.22
C ARG A 152 20.09 25.54 2.60
N HIS A 153 20.28 24.96 3.77
CA HIS A 153 19.33 23.95 4.27
C HIS A 153 19.27 23.92 5.80
N PHE A 154 18.14 23.41 6.27
CA PHE A 154 17.86 23.12 7.67
C PHE A 154 17.50 21.65 7.79
N THR A 155 18.16 20.90 8.67
CA THR A 155 17.86 19.49 8.92
C THR A 155 17.31 19.32 10.34
N ALA A 156 16.12 18.82 10.45
CA ALA A 156 15.43 18.48 11.68
C ALA A 156 15.59 17.00 12.01
N HIS A 157 15.85 16.67 13.27
CA HIS A 157 15.80 15.33 13.82
C HIS A 157 14.58 15.20 14.73
N TYR A 158 13.62 14.40 14.36
CA TYR A 158 12.38 14.21 15.07
C TYR A 158 12.46 13.05 16.08
N ARG A 159 11.71 13.16 17.17
CA ARG A 159 11.49 12.04 18.07
C ARG A 159 10.40 11.15 17.48
N PRO A 160 10.60 9.82 17.41
CA PRO A 160 9.51 8.91 17.10
C PRO A 160 8.35 9.13 18.07
N LYS A 161 7.12 9.07 17.60
CA LYS A 161 5.93 9.09 18.45
C LYS A 161 6.06 7.95 19.46
N GLY A 162 6.16 8.24 20.76
CA GLY A 162 6.08 7.21 21.80
C GLY A 162 4.76 6.45 21.62
N LYS A 163 4.70 5.20 22.10
CA LYS A 163 3.47 4.40 22.16
C LYS A 163 2.41 5.11 23.01
N GLY A 164 1.84 6.20 22.53
CA GLY A 164 0.65 6.84 23.10
C GLY A 164 -0.56 6.12 22.53
N LYS A 165 -1.51 5.81 23.38
CA LYS A 165 -2.86 5.41 23.01
C LYS A 165 -3.42 6.47 22.04
N THR A 166 -3.32 6.25 20.78
CA THR A 166 -4.13 6.94 19.81
C THR A 166 -4.35 5.99 18.66
N GLY A 167 -5.58 5.80 18.46
CA GLY A 167 -6.13 5.15 17.32
C GLY A 167 -5.56 5.66 16.01
N ALA A 168 -5.90 4.92 15.00
CA ALA A 168 -5.81 5.16 13.58
C ALA A 168 -4.59 5.94 13.11
N MET A 169 -3.82 5.30 12.33
CA MET A 169 -2.78 5.89 11.50
C MET A 169 -3.40 7.03 10.67
N GLN A 170 -3.21 8.28 11.12
CA GLN A 170 -3.65 9.45 10.39
C GLN A 170 -2.63 9.72 9.30
N ILE A 171 -2.98 9.41 8.07
CA ILE A 171 -2.26 9.89 6.90
C ILE A 171 -2.88 11.25 6.57
N PRO A 172 -2.11 12.34 6.56
CA PRO A 172 -2.61 13.58 5.99
C PRO A 172 -2.74 13.40 4.48
N GLY A 173 -3.95 13.20 3.99
CA GLY A 173 -4.26 13.42 2.58
C GLY A 173 -4.26 14.93 2.30
N PRO A 174 -4.02 15.36 1.07
CA PRO A 174 -3.92 16.77 0.71
C PRO A 174 -5.21 17.59 0.94
N ARG A 175 -6.35 16.97 1.19
CA ARG A 175 -7.59 17.63 1.64
C ARG A 175 -8.38 16.71 2.54
N GLY A 176 -8.35 17.01 3.85
CA GLY A 176 -9.08 16.27 4.85
C GLY A 176 -10.58 16.35 4.69
N THR A 177 -11.17 15.31 4.10
CA THR A 177 -12.56 14.96 4.38
C THR A 177 -12.69 13.46 4.30
N PHE A 178 -12.37 12.80 5.40
CA PHE A 178 -12.96 11.51 5.67
C PHE A 178 -14.16 11.73 6.57
N SER A 179 -15.30 11.21 6.19
CA SER A 179 -16.58 11.38 6.87
C SER A 179 -16.44 11.27 8.40
N GLY A 180 -16.66 12.37 9.08
CA GLY A 180 -16.84 12.45 10.52
C GLY A 180 -15.62 12.76 11.38
N ALA A 181 -14.40 12.50 10.95
CA ALA A 181 -13.19 12.97 11.63
C ALA A 181 -12.60 14.16 10.86
N LYS A 182 -12.73 15.36 11.42
CA LYS A 182 -11.96 16.49 10.94
C LYS A 182 -10.49 16.18 11.15
N PHE A 183 -9.75 15.94 10.06
CA PHE A 183 -8.30 16.03 10.09
C PHE A 183 -7.96 17.50 10.24
N GLU A 184 -7.63 17.91 11.44
CA GLU A 184 -6.91 19.16 11.61
C GLU A 184 -5.49 18.91 11.11
N PRO A 185 -4.98 19.71 10.16
CA PRO A 185 -3.57 19.63 9.81
C PRO A 185 -2.76 19.78 11.09
N LEU A 186 -1.75 18.92 11.28
CA LEU A 186 -0.86 19.03 12.42
C LEU A 186 -0.29 20.45 12.41
N ALA A 187 -0.48 21.21 13.51
CA ALA A 187 0.02 22.57 13.60
C ALA A 187 1.54 22.59 13.43
N ASP A 188 2.05 23.60 12.75
CA ASP A 188 3.48 23.80 12.60
C ASP A 188 4.17 23.81 13.95
N ILE A 189 5.36 23.22 14.02
CA ILE A 189 6.09 23.03 15.28
C ILE A 189 6.99 24.19 15.64
N GLY A 190 7.22 25.11 14.71
CA GLY A 190 8.04 26.28 14.94
C GLY A 190 8.54 26.95 13.66
N THR A 191 9.37 27.96 13.86
CA THR A 191 9.95 28.75 12.77
C THR A 191 11.45 28.85 12.93
N LEU A 192 12.23 28.55 11.88
CA LEU A 192 13.65 28.89 11.82
C LEU A 192 13.79 30.39 11.57
N GLN A 193 14.49 31.08 12.43
CA GLN A 193 14.70 32.51 12.37
C GLN A 193 16.20 32.86 12.30
N VAL A 194 16.51 34.00 11.70
CA VAL A 194 17.87 34.53 11.56
C VAL A 194 17.94 35.98 12.06
N SER A 195 19.09 36.35 12.62
CA SER A 195 19.39 37.72 13.09
C SER A 195 20.86 38.04 12.92
N ASP A 196 21.17 39.34 12.76
CA ASP A 196 22.53 39.84 12.75
C ASP A 196 22.98 40.43 14.12
N ASP A 197 21.97 40.80 14.97
CA ASP A 197 22.21 41.46 16.25
C ASP A 197 21.65 40.68 17.46
N SER A 198 21.02 39.53 17.24
CA SER A 198 20.32 38.71 18.24
C SER A 198 19.07 39.37 18.88
N VAL A 199 18.64 40.51 18.37
CA VAL A 199 17.49 41.30 18.87
C VAL A 199 16.37 41.29 17.84
N GLN A 200 16.67 41.64 16.59
CA GLN A 200 15.71 41.66 15.49
C GLN A 200 15.82 40.35 14.72
N TRP A 201 14.72 39.60 14.68
CA TRP A 201 14.64 38.28 14.06
C TRP A 201 13.74 38.32 12.83
N ARG A 202 14.12 37.65 11.77
CA ARG A 202 13.30 37.43 10.58
C ARG A 202 13.14 35.94 10.33
N ASP A 203 11.99 35.56 9.85
CA ASP A 203 11.63 34.19 9.53
C ASP A 203 12.35 33.70 8.27
N VAL A 204 12.78 32.46 8.28
CA VAL A 204 13.46 31.78 7.18
C VAL A 204 12.64 30.59 6.67
N LEU A 205 12.09 29.79 7.60
CA LEU A 205 11.37 28.57 7.29
C LEU A 205 10.36 28.26 8.39
N THR A 206 9.13 27.96 8.01
CA THR A 206 8.15 27.32 8.88
C THR A 206 8.44 25.82 8.95
N ILE A 207 8.58 25.27 10.15
CA ILE A 207 8.93 23.87 10.38
C ILE A 207 7.65 23.08 10.57
N SER A 208 7.24 22.37 9.53
CA SER A 208 6.06 21.50 9.57
C SER A 208 6.34 20.21 10.34
N PRO A 209 5.33 19.62 10.99
CA PRO A 209 5.46 18.34 11.68
C PRO A 209 5.75 17.23 10.67
N MET A 210 6.43 16.20 11.16
CA MET A 210 6.68 14.98 10.40
C MET A 210 5.94 13.81 11.04
N TYR A 211 5.24 13.04 10.24
CA TYR A 211 4.68 11.79 10.70
C TYR A 211 5.81 10.76 10.94
N ALA A 212 6.00 10.34 12.19
CA ALA A 212 6.98 9.34 12.57
C ALA A 212 6.27 8.01 12.90
N GLY A 213 5.78 7.31 11.87
CA GLY A 213 5.22 5.97 11.98
C GLY A 213 6.29 4.89 12.18
N GLN A 214 5.90 3.63 12.21
CA GLN A 214 6.84 2.51 12.32
C GLN A 214 7.79 2.47 11.12
N GLY A 215 9.09 2.41 11.40
CA GLY A 215 10.13 2.32 10.36
C GLY A 215 10.48 3.63 9.66
N CYS A 216 9.91 4.76 10.08
CA CYS A 216 10.23 6.07 9.50
C CYS A 216 11.68 6.48 9.78
N TYR A 217 12.29 7.12 8.80
CA TYR A 217 13.58 7.78 8.95
C TYR A 217 13.40 9.08 9.74
N PRO A 218 14.16 9.31 10.84
CA PRO A 218 13.83 10.35 11.78
C PRO A 218 14.33 11.77 11.39
N TYR A 219 14.86 11.95 10.20
CA TYR A 219 15.41 13.22 9.73
C TYR A 219 14.60 13.75 8.55
N ARG A 220 14.48 15.08 8.49
CA ARG A 220 13.95 15.82 7.34
C ARG A 220 14.83 17.03 7.07
N THR A 221 15.27 17.17 5.84
CA THR A 221 16.03 18.31 5.36
C THR A 221 15.13 19.21 4.52
N ASN A 222 14.99 20.47 4.95
CA ASN A 222 14.32 21.49 4.15
C ASN A 222 15.40 22.36 3.49
N ALA A 223 15.30 22.52 2.18
CA ALA A 223 16.11 23.52 1.47
C ALA A 223 15.56 24.91 1.79
N VAL A 224 16.45 25.87 2.00
CA VAL A 224 16.09 27.25 2.26
C VAL A 224 16.76 28.18 1.26
N PRO A 225 16.18 29.35 0.95
CA PRO A 225 16.86 30.38 0.17
C PRO A 225 18.21 30.73 0.81
N ALA A 226 19.20 31.02 0.00
CA ALA A 226 20.55 31.36 0.47
C ALA A 226 20.49 32.51 1.51
N THR A 227 20.70 32.17 2.79
CA THR A 227 20.46 33.08 3.91
C THR A 227 21.78 33.38 4.62
N VAL A 228 22.08 34.66 4.79
CA VAL A 228 23.19 35.17 5.58
C VAL A 228 22.66 35.64 6.92
N GLY A 229 23.41 35.40 7.99
CA GLY A 229 23.11 35.89 9.32
C GLY A 229 24.10 35.37 10.33
N ARG A 230 24.25 36.11 11.43
CA ARG A 230 25.19 35.78 12.51
C ARG A 230 24.59 34.81 13.52
N TYR A 231 23.28 34.90 13.76
CA TYR A 231 22.57 34.11 14.75
C TYR A 231 21.38 33.41 14.10
N PHE A 232 21.17 32.15 14.49
CA PHE A 232 20.06 31.33 14.05
C PHE A 232 19.39 30.72 15.28
N ARG A 233 18.05 30.69 15.30
CA ARG A 233 17.26 30.03 16.33
C ARG A 233 16.04 29.33 15.72
N VAL A 234 15.51 28.38 16.46
CA VAL A 234 14.16 27.83 16.20
C VAL A 234 13.23 28.38 17.28
N ASP A 235 12.22 29.11 16.84
CA ASP A 235 11.13 29.59 17.69
C ASP A 235 10.03 28.52 17.69
N TYR A 236 9.82 27.87 18.84
CA TYR A 236 8.94 26.73 18.96
C TYR A 236 7.50 27.16 19.28
N HIS A 237 6.54 26.55 18.58
CA HIS A 237 5.11 26.70 18.81
C HIS A 237 4.51 25.34 19.21
N GLY A 238 4.24 25.14 20.51
CA GLY A 238 3.55 23.96 21.00
C GLY A 238 4.41 22.73 21.27
N ASP A 239 3.83 21.55 21.16
CA ASP A 239 4.43 20.27 21.55
C ASP A 239 5.47 19.79 20.52
N ALA A 240 6.64 20.40 20.57
CA ALA A 240 7.73 20.13 19.62
C ALA A 240 8.35 18.74 19.83
N ARG A 241 8.15 17.85 18.87
CA ARG A 241 8.85 16.56 18.81
C ARG A 241 10.25 16.64 18.22
N LEU A 242 10.79 17.83 18.08
CA LEU A 242 12.14 18.08 17.58
C LEU A 242 13.15 17.69 18.66
N ARG A 243 14.06 16.77 18.33
CA ARG A 243 15.14 16.33 19.22
C ARG A 243 16.37 17.21 19.08
N SER A 244 16.73 17.53 17.85
CA SER A 244 17.84 18.39 17.49
C SER A 244 17.67 18.92 16.08
N TRP A 245 18.44 19.93 15.73
CA TRP A 245 18.49 20.48 14.37
C TRP A 245 19.89 20.95 14.01
N SER A 246 20.13 21.11 12.73
CA SER A 246 21.34 21.68 12.18
C SER A 246 21.03 22.50 10.94
N ILE A 247 21.96 23.38 10.59
CA ILE A 247 21.96 24.16 9.35
C ILE A 247 23.22 23.82 8.54
N GLY A 248 23.12 23.91 7.23
CA GLY A 248 24.25 23.65 6.35
C GLY A 248 24.29 24.57 5.14
N HIS A 249 25.45 24.56 4.46
CA HIS A 249 25.77 25.50 3.40
C HIS A 249 25.61 24.92 1.99
N GLU A 250 25.49 23.62 1.87
CA GLU A 250 25.43 22.91 0.60
C GLU A 250 24.06 23.06 -0.06
N ALA A 251 24.05 23.13 -1.39
CA ALA A 251 22.84 22.99 -2.17
C ALA A 251 22.25 21.59 -1.96
N LYS A 252 21.10 21.50 -1.34
CA LYS A 252 20.37 20.26 -1.10
C LYS A 252 19.02 20.28 -1.81
N ILE A 253 18.56 19.10 -2.24
CA ILE A 253 17.18 18.89 -2.64
C ILE A 253 16.29 18.99 -1.39
N ASP A 254 15.22 19.76 -1.47
CA ASP A 254 14.24 19.86 -0.40
C ASP A 254 13.62 18.49 -0.12
N ARG A 255 13.54 18.10 1.17
CA ARG A 255 12.94 16.82 1.61
C ARG A 255 13.50 15.61 0.83
N TRP A 256 14.83 15.59 0.62
CA TRP A 256 15.50 14.54 -0.15
C TRP A 256 15.32 13.14 0.46
N GLU A 257 15.14 13.04 1.76
CA GLU A 257 14.91 11.77 2.46
C GLU A 257 13.66 11.05 1.93
N GLU A 258 12.59 11.80 1.69
CA GLU A 258 11.36 11.29 1.11
C GLU A 258 11.58 10.90 -0.36
N LYS A 259 12.23 11.79 -1.10
CA LYS A 259 12.50 11.61 -2.53
C LYS A 259 13.49 10.49 -2.83
N SER A 260 14.33 10.09 -1.86
CA SER A 260 15.24 8.94 -1.95
C SER A 260 14.64 7.63 -1.43
N GLY A 261 13.37 7.62 -1.02
CA GLY A 261 12.69 6.43 -0.50
C GLY A 261 13.09 6.01 0.92
N LEU A 262 13.74 6.90 1.70
CA LEU A 262 14.04 6.67 3.12
C LEU A 262 12.85 6.95 4.03
N GLN A 263 11.94 7.79 3.58
CA GLN A 263 10.80 8.26 4.33
C GLN A 263 9.50 7.75 3.74
N SER A 264 8.50 7.55 4.60
CA SER A 264 7.19 7.04 4.21
C SER A 264 6.15 8.14 3.95
N GLU A 265 6.52 9.39 3.84
CA GLU A 265 5.59 10.49 3.56
C GLU A 265 5.57 10.81 2.07
N PHE A 266 4.40 11.29 1.62
CA PHE A 266 4.26 11.82 0.27
C PHE A 266 4.86 13.21 0.19
N PRO A 267 5.66 13.50 -0.83
CA PRO A 267 6.22 14.83 -1.02
C PRO A 267 5.09 15.80 -1.41
N GLU A 268 4.54 16.53 -0.43
CA GLU A 268 3.70 17.69 -0.70
C GLU A 268 4.59 18.89 -1.03
N GLY A 269 4.48 19.36 -2.24
CA GLY A 269 5.22 20.51 -2.72
C GLY A 269 6.74 20.25 -2.83
N ASP A 270 7.44 21.19 -3.37
CA ASP A 270 8.89 21.19 -3.52
C ASP A 270 9.40 22.62 -3.42
N CYS A 271 10.07 22.90 -2.34
CA CYS A 271 10.66 24.22 -2.05
C CYS A 271 12.14 24.30 -2.40
N THR A 272 12.67 23.36 -3.23
CA THR A 272 14.07 23.41 -3.65
C THR A 272 14.35 24.70 -4.42
N PRO A 273 15.25 25.58 -3.91
CA PRO A 273 15.62 26.81 -4.60
C PRO A 273 16.30 26.53 -5.94
N HIS A 274 16.28 27.50 -6.81
CA HIS A 274 17.16 27.48 -7.98
C HIS A 274 18.61 27.70 -7.55
N TYR A 275 19.52 26.84 -8.02
CA TYR A 275 20.96 26.97 -7.81
C TYR A 275 21.67 27.18 -9.15
N THR A 276 22.73 27.99 -9.14
CA THR A 276 23.61 28.14 -10.29
C THR A 276 24.54 26.93 -10.44
N THR A 277 25.10 26.74 -11.63
CA THR A 277 26.07 25.65 -11.92
C THR A 277 27.25 25.60 -10.97
N SER A 278 27.70 26.77 -10.48
CA SER A 278 28.83 26.86 -9.52
C SER A 278 28.46 26.52 -8.07
N GLU A 279 27.14 26.43 -7.75
CA GLU A 279 26.67 26.11 -6.42
C GLU A 279 26.34 24.62 -6.24
N VAL A 280 26.33 23.85 -7.33
CA VAL A 280 25.99 22.43 -7.36
C VAL A 280 27.20 21.57 -7.75
N LEU A 281 27.16 20.30 -7.36
CA LEU A 281 28.21 19.35 -7.73
C LEU A 281 28.13 19.03 -9.22
N GLN A 282 29.31 19.04 -9.87
CA GLN A 282 29.41 18.57 -11.24
C GLN A 282 29.95 17.14 -11.24
N PRO A 283 29.37 16.19 -12.00
CA PRO A 283 29.83 14.80 -12.03
C PRO A 283 31.35 14.66 -12.27
N ALA A 284 31.93 15.47 -13.14
CA ALA A 284 33.34 15.47 -13.42
C ALA A 284 34.26 15.96 -12.25
N GLY A 285 33.66 16.66 -11.27
CA GLY A 285 34.35 17.12 -10.08
C GLY A 285 34.24 16.16 -8.87
N ILE A 286 33.54 15.05 -9.02
CA ILE A 286 33.38 14.03 -8.00
C ILE A 286 34.44 12.94 -8.22
N ILE A 287 35.28 12.73 -7.24
CA ILE A 287 36.34 11.71 -7.28
C ILE A 287 35.82 10.48 -6.50
N ASP A 288 35.80 9.33 -7.14
CA ASP A 288 35.49 8.06 -6.48
C ASP A 288 36.77 7.52 -5.81
N LEU A 289 36.70 7.34 -4.51
CA LEU A 289 37.78 6.87 -3.65
C LEU A 289 37.48 5.49 -3.05
N THR A 290 36.42 4.81 -3.51
CA THR A 290 35.95 3.55 -2.93
C THR A 290 37.03 2.49 -2.88
N ASP A 291 37.81 2.35 -3.95
CA ASP A 291 38.92 1.40 -4.05
C ASP A 291 40.17 1.85 -3.27
N SER A 292 40.19 3.06 -2.73
CA SER A 292 41.30 3.61 -1.94
C SER A 292 41.13 3.38 -0.43
N VAL A 293 40.05 2.73 -0.01
CA VAL A 293 39.78 2.35 1.38
C VAL A 293 40.67 1.16 1.75
N MET A 294 41.48 1.35 2.78
CA MET A 294 42.38 0.31 3.28
C MET A 294 41.66 -0.69 4.18
N ALA A 295 42.25 -1.86 4.35
CA ALA A 295 41.65 -2.94 5.18
C ALA A 295 41.44 -2.54 6.66
N ASP A 296 42.18 -1.56 7.16
CA ASP A 296 42.02 -1.01 8.52
C ASP A 296 40.97 0.08 8.61
N GLY A 297 40.25 0.35 7.51
CA GLY A 297 39.21 1.38 7.43
C GLY A 297 39.76 2.81 7.27
N SER A 298 41.08 2.98 7.06
CA SER A 298 41.63 4.28 6.71
C SER A 298 41.54 4.54 5.20
N LEU A 299 41.62 5.81 4.82
CA LEU A 299 41.63 6.25 3.43
C LEU A 299 42.93 6.94 3.11
N ARG A 300 43.72 6.40 2.19
CA ARG A 300 44.95 7.03 1.73
C ARG A 300 44.72 7.72 0.39
N ILE A 301 44.79 9.06 0.40
CA ILE A 301 44.43 9.89 -0.75
C ILE A 301 45.45 10.95 -1.08
N THR A 302 45.44 11.34 -2.35
CA THR A 302 46.13 12.53 -2.84
C THR A 302 45.10 13.35 -3.62
N LEU A 303 44.71 14.50 -3.07
CA LEU A 303 43.75 15.41 -3.69
C LEU A 303 44.43 16.75 -4.01
N PRO A 304 43.94 17.51 -5.00
CA PRO A 304 44.37 18.89 -5.21
C PRO A 304 44.30 19.72 -3.93
N GLU A 305 45.19 20.73 -3.80
CA GLU A 305 45.16 21.63 -2.65
C GLU A 305 43.80 22.31 -2.52
N GLY A 306 43.28 22.36 -1.28
CA GLY A 306 41.98 22.96 -0.99
C GLY A 306 41.18 22.21 0.07
N ARG A 307 39.96 22.67 0.29
CA ARG A 307 39.03 22.03 1.21
C ARG A 307 38.17 21.02 0.43
N TRP A 308 38.16 19.78 0.90
CA TRP A 308 37.43 18.67 0.28
C TRP A 308 36.46 18.04 1.28
N ARG A 309 35.27 17.69 0.79
CA ARG A 309 34.34 16.87 1.52
C ARG A 309 34.53 15.41 1.11
N ILE A 310 34.65 14.54 2.10
CA ILE A 310 34.64 13.09 1.93
C ILE A 310 33.28 12.63 2.35
N LEU A 311 32.49 12.13 1.41
CA LEU A 311 31.16 11.55 1.62
C LEU A 311 31.28 10.02 1.55
N ARG A 312 30.98 9.35 2.65
CA ARG A 312 30.84 7.89 2.71
C ARG A 312 29.36 7.52 2.61
N LEU A 313 29.03 6.64 1.69
CA LEU A 313 27.71 6.03 1.54
C LEU A 313 27.85 4.54 1.83
N ALA A 314 26.98 3.99 2.67
CA ALA A 314 26.99 2.57 3.00
C ALA A 314 25.58 2.02 3.13
N ALA A 315 25.43 0.73 2.82
CA ALA A 315 24.24 -0.03 3.11
C ALA A 315 24.23 -0.46 4.59
N VAL A 316 23.15 -0.19 5.27
CA VAL A 316 22.91 -0.64 6.64
C VAL A 316 21.52 -1.29 6.75
N LEU A 317 21.34 -2.18 7.74
CA LEU A 317 20.03 -2.77 7.97
C LEU A 317 19.01 -1.70 8.38
N THR A 318 17.79 -1.79 7.85
CA THR A 318 16.65 -1.01 8.35
C THR A 318 16.36 -1.38 9.80
N GLY A 319 16.61 -2.64 10.16
CA GLY A 319 16.32 -3.24 11.45
C GLY A 319 14.85 -3.63 11.59
N ALA A 320 14.09 -3.62 10.50
CA ALA A 320 12.75 -4.17 10.45
C ALA A 320 12.80 -5.68 10.76
N LYS A 321 11.85 -6.11 11.58
CA LYS A 321 11.68 -7.51 11.96
C LYS A 321 10.24 -7.92 11.68
N SER A 322 10.06 -9.19 11.34
CA SER A 322 8.73 -9.79 11.30
C SER A 322 8.02 -9.58 12.64
N LYS A 323 6.72 -9.35 12.59
CA LYS A 323 5.92 -8.93 13.75
C LYS A 323 4.71 -9.82 13.90
N HIS A 324 4.21 -9.84 15.13
CA HIS A 324 2.92 -10.44 15.46
C HIS A 324 2.81 -11.93 15.14
N GLY A 325 3.90 -12.60 14.84
CA GLY A 325 3.98 -14.04 14.70
C GLY A 325 4.47 -14.72 15.98
N ARG A 326 4.70 -16.03 15.91
CA ARG A 326 5.26 -16.82 17.02
C ARG A 326 6.69 -16.34 17.30
N PRO A 327 6.99 -15.96 18.57
CA PRO A 327 8.23 -15.24 18.91
C PRO A 327 9.51 -15.96 18.51
N GLU A 328 9.55 -17.29 18.60
CA GLU A 328 10.73 -18.11 18.28
C GLU A 328 11.05 -18.18 16.79
N LEU A 329 10.10 -17.83 15.92
CA LEU A 329 10.28 -17.76 14.48
C LEU A 329 10.55 -16.33 13.97
N LEU A 330 10.40 -15.32 14.85
CA LEU A 330 10.64 -13.92 14.45
C LEU A 330 12.11 -13.68 14.14
N GLY A 331 12.35 -12.85 13.13
CA GLY A 331 13.69 -12.46 12.68
C GLY A 331 13.65 -11.19 11.84
N TYR A 332 14.66 -10.98 11.01
CA TYR A 332 14.65 -9.87 10.09
C TYR A 332 13.57 -10.05 9.01
N GLU A 333 13.03 -8.94 8.54
CA GLU A 333 12.27 -8.93 7.29
C GLU A 333 13.20 -9.12 6.11
N CYS A 334 12.79 -9.93 5.11
CA CYS A 334 13.59 -10.19 3.94
C CYS A 334 13.67 -8.96 3.02
N ASP A 335 14.78 -8.85 2.30
CA ASP A 335 14.99 -7.84 1.26
C ASP A 335 13.93 -7.97 0.16
N LYS A 336 13.04 -6.98 0.08
CA LYS A 336 11.91 -6.95 -0.88
C LYS A 336 12.32 -6.51 -2.29
N LEU A 337 13.60 -6.24 -2.50
CA LEU A 337 14.17 -5.89 -3.79
C LEU A 337 15.03 -7.03 -4.36
N SER A 338 15.02 -8.21 -3.70
CA SER A 338 15.85 -9.37 -4.02
C SER A 338 15.03 -10.64 -4.25
N VAL A 339 15.21 -11.25 -5.41
CA VAL A 339 14.66 -12.58 -5.74
C VAL A 339 15.17 -13.64 -4.75
N GLU A 340 16.48 -13.60 -4.47
CA GLU A 340 17.15 -14.56 -3.61
C GLU A 340 16.61 -14.54 -2.17
N ALA A 341 16.36 -13.35 -1.63
CA ALA A 341 15.78 -13.19 -0.30
C ALA A 341 14.32 -13.69 -0.23
N ALA A 342 13.54 -13.46 -1.28
CA ALA A 342 12.17 -13.97 -1.37
C ALA A 342 12.15 -15.52 -1.48
N GLU A 343 13.03 -16.09 -2.29
CA GLU A 343 13.18 -17.55 -2.39
C GLU A 343 13.68 -18.19 -1.09
N LEU A 344 14.61 -17.55 -0.39
CA LEU A 344 15.08 -18.00 0.91
C LEU A 344 13.93 -18.05 1.92
N HIS A 345 13.10 -17.02 1.95
CA HIS A 345 11.92 -17.01 2.84
C HIS A 345 10.94 -18.13 2.48
N TRP A 346 10.56 -18.26 1.22
CA TRP A 346 9.64 -19.31 0.76
C TRP A 346 10.13 -20.69 1.13
N ASN A 347 11.38 -21.00 0.80
CA ASN A 347 11.98 -22.31 1.03
C ASN A 347 12.12 -22.65 2.54
N SER A 348 12.30 -21.64 3.39
CA SER A 348 12.48 -21.81 4.84
C SER A 348 11.18 -21.89 5.63
N TYR A 349 10.05 -21.42 5.06
CA TYR A 349 8.77 -21.38 5.75
C TYR A 349 7.67 -22.10 4.95
N ILE A 350 7.21 -21.56 3.84
CA ILE A 350 6.07 -22.11 3.11
C ILE A 350 6.36 -23.48 2.51
N GLN A 351 7.49 -23.66 1.86
CA GLN A 351 7.83 -24.96 1.27
C GLN A 351 7.93 -26.05 2.31
N VAL A 352 8.50 -25.76 3.48
CA VAL A 352 8.59 -26.71 4.61
C VAL A 352 7.20 -27.11 5.09
N ILE A 353 6.25 -26.17 5.17
CA ILE A 353 4.86 -26.44 5.55
C ILE A 353 4.20 -27.35 4.51
N LEU A 354 4.28 -26.98 3.22
CA LEU A 354 3.66 -27.74 2.13
C LEU A 354 4.21 -29.19 2.07
N ASP A 355 5.53 -29.35 2.17
CA ASP A 355 6.17 -30.68 2.10
C ASP A 355 5.77 -31.54 3.32
N THR A 356 5.64 -30.95 4.50
CA THR A 356 5.23 -31.67 5.71
C THR A 356 3.76 -32.08 5.67
N LEU A 357 2.88 -31.24 5.14
CA LEU A 357 1.46 -31.58 4.93
C LEU A 357 1.31 -32.70 3.92
N ARG A 358 1.96 -32.60 2.75
CA ARG A 358 1.95 -33.62 1.70
C ARG A 358 2.51 -34.96 2.18
N ALA A 359 3.63 -34.94 2.92
CA ALA A 359 4.18 -36.15 3.53
C ALA A 359 3.22 -36.82 4.54
N SER A 360 2.23 -36.09 5.05
CA SER A 360 1.18 -36.58 5.94
C SER A 360 -0.13 -36.93 5.20
N GLY A 361 -0.10 -36.95 3.84
CA GLY A 361 -1.27 -37.23 3.01
C GLY A 361 -2.30 -36.10 2.99
N ILE A 362 -1.90 -34.86 3.27
CA ILE A 362 -2.74 -33.66 3.26
C ILE A 362 -2.33 -32.80 2.07
N ASP A 363 -3.21 -32.65 1.08
CA ASP A 363 -2.97 -31.90 -0.15
C ASP A 363 -4.17 -31.01 -0.53
N ASN A 364 -4.76 -30.38 0.49
CA ASN A 364 -5.92 -29.50 0.34
C ASN A 364 -5.58 -28.01 0.50
N VAL A 365 -4.30 -27.64 0.50
CA VAL A 365 -3.91 -26.23 0.43
C VAL A 365 -4.16 -25.71 -0.98
N VAL A 366 -5.01 -24.70 -1.13
CA VAL A 366 -5.40 -24.16 -2.44
C VAL A 366 -4.73 -22.82 -2.76
N GLY A 367 -4.17 -22.14 -1.78
CA GLY A 367 -3.56 -20.83 -1.98
C GLY A 367 -2.65 -20.40 -0.85
N VAL A 368 -1.95 -19.32 -1.13
CA VAL A 368 -1.17 -18.57 -0.14
C VAL A 368 -1.58 -17.11 -0.20
N THR A 369 -1.72 -16.49 0.96
CA THR A 369 -2.14 -15.09 1.08
C THR A 369 -1.06 -14.29 1.79
N MET A 370 -0.75 -13.11 1.26
CA MET A 370 0.20 -12.16 1.84
C MET A 370 -0.54 -10.91 2.30
N ASP A 371 -0.40 -10.63 3.57
CA ASP A 371 -0.89 -9.42 4.24
C ASP A 371 -0.15 -8.14 3.78
N SER A 372 -0.54 -6.98 4.28
CA SER A 372 0.04 -5.69 3.92
C SER A 372 1.52 -5.58 4.27
N HIS A 373 2.25 -4.78 3.46
CA HIS A 373 3.65 -4.48 3.74
C HIS A 373 3.77 -3.48 4.89
N GLU A 374 4.19 -3.95 6.07
CA GLU A 374 4.34 -3.11 7.27
C GLU A 374 5.77 -2.94 7.78
N GLY A 375 6.76 -3.34 7.02
CA GLY A 375 8.17 -3.30 7.39
C GLY A 375 8.81 -1.91 7.36
N GLY A 376 8.09 -0.91 6.87
CA GLY A 376 8.65 0.42 6.62
C GLY A 376 9.42 0.51 5.30
N SER A 377 10.05 1.64 5.07
CA SER A 377 10.75 1.92 3.81
C SER A 377 12.10 1.20 3.73
N GLN A 378 12.33 0.61 2.59
CA GLN A 378 13.60 0.06 2.13
C GLN A 378 14.04 0.83 0.89
N ASN A 379 15.30 1.28 0.83
CA ASN A 379 15.81 1.99 -0.35
C ASN A 379 17.15 1.47 -0.86
N TRP A 380 17.60 0.31 -0.41
CA TRP A 380 18.83 -0.31 -0.90
C TRP A 380 18.74 -1.83 -0.91
N THR A 381 19.41 -2.42 -1.89
CA THR A 381 19.73 -3.84 -2.01
C THR A 381 21.14 -3.98 -2.60
N PRO A 382 21.88 -5.05 -2.37
CA PRO A 382 23.19 -5.26 -2.97
C PRO A 382 23.22 -5.16 -4.51
N LEU A 383 22.12 -5.46 -5.17
CA LEU A 383 21.98 -5.40 -6.64
C LEU A 383 21.52 -4.04 -7.18
N MET A 384 21.29 -3.04 -6.34
CA MET A 384 20.66 -1.76 -6.71
C MET A 384 21.32 -1.08 -7.92
N LEU A 385 22.63 -1.00 -7.99
CA LEU A 385 23.34 -0.34 -9.10
C LEU A 385 23.08 -1.06 -10.45
N ASN A 386 23.02 -2.39 -10.42
CA ASN A 386 22.74 -3.19 -11.60
C ASN A 386 21.28 -3.07 -12.03
N GLU A 387 20.32 -3.18 -11.07
CA GLU A 387 18.89 -3.03 -11.34
C GLU A 387 18.55 -1.63 -11.84
N PHE A 388 19.15 -0.59 -11.25
CA PHE A 388 18.99 0.78 -11.74
C PHE A 388 19.46 0.92 -13.19
N ARG A 389 20.69 0.49 -13.50
CA ARG A 389 21.21 0.55 -14.87
C ARG A 389 20.34 -0.22 -15.86
N LYS A 390 19.93 -1.43 -15.50
CA LYS A 390 19.08 -2.28 -16.34
C LYS A 390 17.72 -1.62 -16.62
N ARG A 391 17.10 -0.99 -15.63
CA ARG A 391 15.75 -0.45 -15.72
C ARG A 391 15.70 0.99 -16.23
N ARG A 392 16.72 1.81 -15.92
CA ARG A 392 16.76 3.25 -16.28
C ARG A 392 17.67 3.55 -17.46
N GLY A 393 18.56 2.64 -17.84
CA GLY A 393 19.39 2.78 -19.03
C GLY A 393 20.66 3.63 -18.83
N TYR A 394 20.97 4.07 -17.59
CA TYR A 394 22.19 4.82 -17.28
C TYR A 394 22.78 4.42 -15.92
N ASP A 395 24.04 4.86 -15.66
CA ASP A 395 24.74 4.53 -14.43
C ASP A 395 24.36 5.51 -13.29
N LEU A 396 24.00 4.96 -12.12
CA LEU A 396 23.70 5.74 -10.92
C LEU A 396 24.97 6.30 -10.24
N ARG A 397 26.13 5.69 -10.43
CA ARG A 397 27.37 6.04 -9.69
C ARG A 397 27.72 7.54 -9.70
N PRO A 398 27.69 8.26 -10.85
CA PRO A 398 27.98 9.69 -10.88
C PRO A 398 27.00 10.54 -10.07
N TYR A 399 25.81 10.00 -9.76
CA TYR A 399 24.72 10.67 -9.06
C TYR A 399 24.51 10.18 -7.62
N LEU A 400 25.36 9.28 -7.11
CA LEU A 400 25.23 8.76 -5.74
C LEU A 400 25.11 9.85 -4.65
N PRO A 401 25.76 11.03 -4.73
CA PRO A 401 25.58 12.09 -3.74
C PRO A 401 24.13 12.59 -3.62
N VAL A 402 23.29 12.39 -4.64
CA VAL A 402 21.87 12.75 -4.60
C VAL A 402 21.13 11.96 -3.53
N LEU A 403 21.56 10.72 -3.24
CA LEU A 403 20.99 9.88 -2.18
C LEU A 403 21.34 10.38 -0.75
N ALA A 404 22.23 11.38 -0.64
CA ALA A 404 22.50 12.14 0.56
C ALA A 404 22.02 13.60 0.44
N GLY A 405 21.17 13.87 -0.56
CA GLY A 405 20.48 15.13 -0.78
C GLY A 405 21.26 16.18 -1.56
N PHE A 406 22.53 15.94 -1.93
CA PHE A 406 23.29 16.91 -2.71
C PHE A 406 22.71 17.12 -4.10
N VAL A 407 22.73 18.36 -4.58
CA VAL A 407 22.36 18.66 -5.96
C VAL A 407 23.57 18.35 -6.86
N VAL A 408 23.34 17.49 -7.86
CA VAL A 408 24.34 17.09 -8.85
C VAL A 408 23.88 17.52 -10.23
N GLU A 409 24.71 18.22 -10.98
CA GLU A 409 24.48 18.77 -12.33
C GLU A 409 23.46 19.91 -12.32
N SER A 410 22.22 19.66 -11.93
CA SER A 410 21.15 20.63 -11.71
C SER A 410 20.10 20.08 -10.74
N VAL A 411 19.17 20.95 -10.30
CA VAL A 411 18.02 20.57 -9.48
C VAL A 411 17.11 19.59 -10.25
N GLU A 412 16.82 19.91 -11.52
CA GLU A 412 15.96 19.10 -12.39
C GLU A 412 16.55 17.71 -12.62
N LYS A 413 17.87 17.64 -12.90
CA LYS A 413 18.56 16.36 -13.08
C LYS A 413 18.55 15.54 -11.80
N SER A 414 18.85 16.14 -10.65
CA SER A 414 18.86 15.46 -9.36
C SER A 414 17.47 14.93 -8.99
N LYS A 415 16.40 15.70 -9.23
CA LYS A 415 15.02 15.27 -9.04
C LYS A 415 14.66 14.12 -9.98
N SER A 416 15.09 14.19 -11.24
CA SER A 416 14.88 13.10 -12.19
C SER A 416 15.56 11.81 -11.74
N VAL A 417 16.81 11.88 -11.25
CA VAL A 417 17.54 10.72 -10.73
C VAL A 417 16.83 10.14 -9.50
N LEU A 418 16.35 10.96 -8.56
CA LEU A 418 15.61 10.51 -7.38
C LEU A 418 14.28 9.86 -7.76
N ARG A 419 13.59 10.37 -8.79
CA ARG A 419 12.37 9.74 -9.33
C ARG A 419 12.71 8.38 -9.94
N ASP A 420 13.70 8.31 -10.81
CA ASP A 420 14.16 7.06 -11.42
C ASP A 420 14.59 6.03 -10.36
N TYR A 421 15.16 6.51 -9.25
CA TYR A 421 15.57 5.68 -8.11
C TYR A 421 14.34 5.08 -7.40
N ARG A 422 13.31 5.90 -7.07
CA ARG A 422 12.05 5.41 -6.49
C ARG A 422 11.34 4.42 -7.41
N HIS A 423 11.29 4.73 -8.71
CA HIS A 423 10.75 3.80 -9.69
C HIS A 423 11.52 2.48 -9.74
N THR A 424 12.85 2.51 -9.58
CA THR A 424 13.65 1.28 -9.52
C THR A 424 13.29 0.45 -8.29
N ILE A 425 13.08 1.09 -7.13
CA ILE A 425 12.60 0.42 -5.91
C ILE A 425 11.24 -0.23 -6.16
N SER A 426 10.27 0.52 -6.72
CA SER A 426 8.93 0.04 -7.02
C SER A 426 8.93 -1.15 -7.98
N ASP A 427 9.70 -1.06 -9.06
CA ASP A 427 9.83 -2.13 -10.03
C ASP A 427 10.49 -3.39 -9.45
N CYS A 428 11.54 -3.22 -8.64
CA CYS A 428 12.18 -4.34 -7.96
C CYS A 428 11.23 -5.00 -6.96
N MET A 429 10.49 -4.21 -6.19
CA MET A 429 9.48 -4.75 -5.27
C MET A 429 8.43 -5.58 -6.01
N THR A 430 7.97 -5.12 -7.16
CA THR A 430 7.00 -5.83 -7.98
C THR A 430 7.61 -7.11 -8.58
N ASP A 431 8.77 -7.00 -9.24
CA ASP A 431 9.32 -8.08 -10.06
C ASP A 431 10.19 -9.06 -9.26
N CYS A 432 10.91 -8.58 -8.22
CA CYS A 432 11.81 -9.43 -7.44
C CYS A 432 11.13 -10.05 -6.20
N TYR A 433 10.09 -9.41 -5.66
CA TYR A 433 9.41 -9.89 -4.48
C TYR A 433 8.04 -10.52 -4.83
N TYR A 434 7.04 -9.73 -5.20
CA TYR A 434 5.70 -10.24 -5.45
C TYR A 434 5.63 -11.23 -6.60
N ALA A 435 6.28 -10.95 -7.74
CA ALA A 435 6.32 -11.89 -8.85
C ALA A 435 7.08 -13.19 -8.52
N THR A 436 8.06 -13.14 -7.62
CA THR A 436 8.75 -14.35 -7.15
C THR A 436 7.83 -15.23 -6.33
N PHE A 437 7.06 -14.67 -5.39
CA PHE A 437 6.09 -15.44 -4.62
C PHE A 437 4.98 -16.01 -5.50
N GLN A 438 4.46 -15.23 -6.45
CA GLN A 438 3.49 -15.72 -7.41
C GLN A 438 4.03 -16.93 -8.22
N ARG A 439 5.26 -16.83 -8.72
CA ARG A 439 5.92 -17.92 -9.46
C ARG A 439 6.11 -19.17 -8.59
N LEU A 440 6.48 -19.01 -7.33
CA LEU A 440 6.67 -20.12 -6.39
C LEU A 440 5.33 -20.76 -6.00
N ALA A 441 4.29 -19.96 -5.78
CA ALA A 441 2.93 -20.44 -5.56
C ALA A 441 2.42 -21.23 -6.78
N ALA A 442 2.53 -20.69 -7.98
CA ALA A 442 2.11 -21.34 -9.21
C ALA A 442 2.84 -22.68 -9.46
N ARG A 443 4.14 -22.78 -9.14
CA ARG A 443 4.90 -24.05 -9.20
C ARG A 443 4.36 -25.13 -8.25
N ASN A 444 3.72 -24.72 -7.17
CA ASN A 444 3.08 -25.60 -6.20
C ASN A 444 1.58 -25.83 -6.49
N GLY A 445 1.03 -25.28 -7.58
CA GLY A 445 -0.39 -25.37 -7.93
C GLY A 445 -1.29 -24.47 -7.07
N LEU A 446 -0.72 -23.44 -6.41
CA LEU A 446 -1.42 -22.56 -5.48
C LEU A 446 -1.75 -21.21 -6.10
N THR A 447 -2.87 -20.63 -5.70
CA THR A 447 -3.23 -19.23 -5.98
C THR A 447 -2.45 -18.31 -5.04
N PHE A 448 -1.91 -17.20 -5.57
CA PHE A 448 -1.26 -16.17 -4.77
C PHE A 448 -2.16 -14.94 -4.63
N THR A 449 -2.60 -14.68 -3.40
CA THR A 449 -3.36 -13.48 -3.02
C THR A 449 -2.44 -12.52 -2.27
N ALA A 450 -2.49 -11.21 -2.55
CA ALA A 450 -1.70 -10.24 -1.79
C ALA A 450 -2.35 -8.85 -1.75
N GLN A 451 -2.27 -8.21 -0.57
CA GLN A 451 -2.56 -6.79 -0.38
C GLN A 451 -1.48 -5.91 -1.02
N ALA A 452 -0.26 -6.43 -1.06
CA ALA A 452 0.91 -5.75 -1.58
C ALA A 452 1.20 -4.44 -0.81
N ILE A 453 1.18 -3.30 -1.49
CA ILE A 453 1.36 -2.00 -0.88
C ILE A 453 0.02 -1.61 -0.26
N GLY A 454 -0.09 -1.76 1.06
CA GLY A 454 -1.33 -1.52 1.79
C GLY A 454 -1.73 -0.04 1.86
N ASN A 455 -2.97 0.16 2.29
CA ASN A 455 -3.65 1.45 2.34
C ASN A 455 -2.90 2.50 3.18
N ALA A 456 -2.51 2.14 4.38
CA ALA A 456 -2.01 3.09 5.37
C ALA A 456 -0.50 3.36 5.28
N LEU A 457 0.23 2.69 4.40
CA LEU A 457 1.69 2.68 4.41
C LEU A 457 2.26 3.43 3.21
N CYS A 458 3.10 4.41 3.51
CA CYS A 458 3.81 5.19 2.50
C CYS A 458 5.10 4.48 2.11
N ILE A 459 5.01 3.56 1.15
CA ILE A 459 6.14 2.81 0.60
C ILE A 459 6.41 3.35 -0.79
N PRO A 460 7.67 3.49 -1.23
CA PRO A 460 7.98 3.99 -2.57
C PRO A 460 7.59 2.96 -3.63
N GLY A 461 6.30 2.83 -3.90
CA GLY A 461 5.75 1.89 -4.84
C GLY A 461 4.44 2.34 -5.47
N ASP A 462 4.02 1.60 -6.51
CA ASP A 462 2.78 1.80 -7.24
C ASP A 462 1.75 0.77 -6.75
N ALA A 463 0.72 1.23 -6.03
CA ALA A 463 -0.28 0.37 -5.40
C ALA A 463 -1.18 -0.35 -6.42
N VAL A 464 -1.33 0.18 -7.62
CA VAL A 464 -2.11 -0.42 -8.70
C VAL A 464 -1.24 -1.37 -9.52
N ALA A 465 -0.10 -0.88 -10.03
CA ALA A 465 0.76 -1.68 -10.92
C ALA A 465 1.38 -2.90 -10.23
N VAL A 466 1.69 -2.85 -8.94
CA VAL A 466 2.22 -4.00 -8.20
C VAL A 466 1.27 -5.20 -8.24
N LYS A 467 -0.03 -4.95 -8.29
CA LYS A 467 -1.08 -5.98 -8.32
C LYS A 467 -1.16 -6.72 -9.68
N ARG A 468 -0.44 -6.26 -10.72
CA ARG A 468 -0.38 -6.97 -12.02
C ARG A 468 0.23 -8.36 -11.92
N VAL A 469 1.09 -8.60 -10.95
CA VAL A 469 1.83 -9.88 -10.79
C VAL A 469 1.19 -10.84 -9.80
N VAL A 470 0.17 -10.44 -9.04
CA VAL A 470 -0.57 -11.34 -8.15
C VAL A 470 -1.74 -12.00 -8.88
N ASP A 471 -2.12 -13.21 -8.49
CA ASP A 471 -3.24 -13.91 -9.13
C ASP A 471 -4.58 -13.30 -8.69
N LYS A 472 -4.70 -12.99 -7.41
CA LYS A 472 -5.87 -12.39 -6.78
C LYS A 472 -5.45 -11.14 -5.99
N PRO A 473 -5.61 -9.94 -6.58
CA PRO A 473 -5.39 -8.69 -5.86
C PRO A 473 -6.27 -8.61 -4.61
N GLN A 474 -5.73 -8.11 -3.51
CA GLN A 474 -6.46 -7.87 -2.27
C GLN A 474 -6.29 -6.42 -1.84
N GLY A 475 -7.38 -5.80 -1.38
CA GLY A 475 -7.40 -4.52 -0.68
C GLY A 475 -7.77 -4.74 0.78
N GLU A 476 -8.03 -3.66 1.52
CA GLU A 476 -8.41 -3.71 2.93
C GLU A 476 -9.50 -2.68 3.24
N PHE A 477 -10.44 -3.02 4.13
CA PHE A 477 -11.36 -2.07 4.75
C PHE A 477 -11.68 -2.44 6.20
N TRP A 478 -11.91 -1.40 7.01
CA TRP A 478 -12.02 -1.49 8.47
C TRP A 478 -13.48 -1.44 8.93
N ALA A 479 -13.78 -2.05 10.08
CA ALA A 479 -15.12 -2.08 10.65
C ALA A 479 -15.67 -0.71 11.05
N TYR A 480 -14.80 0.26 11.33
CA TYR A 480 -15.14 1.59 11.87
C TYR A 480 -14.65 2.78 11.03
N GLN A 481 -13.91 2.55 9.95
CA GLN A 481 -13.35 3.61 9.11
C GLN A 481 -13.70 3.39 7.64
N GLN A 482 -14.30 4.41 7.04
CA GLN A 482 -14.59 4.40 5.59
C GLN A 482 -13.31 4.58 4.73
N THR A 483 -12.20 4.94 5.35
CA THR A 483 -10.93 5.23 4.65
C THR A 483 -10.31 4.03 3.95
N GLY A 484 -10.55 2.82 4.43
CA GLY A 484 -10.05 1.58 3.84
C GLY A 484 -10.60 1.27 2.44
N ALA A 485 -11.74 1.84 2.07
CA ALA A 485 -12.37 1.59 0.77
C ALA A 485 -11.51 2.04 -0.43
N TYR A 486 -10.63 3.02 -0.27
CA TYR A 486 -9.72 3.42 -1.36
C TYR A 486 -8.66 2.37 -1.69
N ASP A 487 -8.23 1.54 -0.74
CA ASP A 487 -7.36 0.40 -1.02
C ASP A 487 -8.12 -0.69 -1.80
N VAL A 488 -9.41 -0.87 -1.51
CA VAL A 488 -10.31 -1.69 -2.33
C VAL A 488 -10.42 -1.13 -3.75
N LYS A 489 -10.44 0.20 -3.93
CA LYS A 489 -10.47 0.82 -5.26
C LYS A 489 -9.17 0.57 -6.04
N ASP A 490 -8.00 0.70 -5.42
CA ASP A 490 -6.72 0.34 -6.05
C ASP A 490 -6.69 -1.14 -6.47
N CYS A 491 -7.28 -2.02 -5.64
CA CYS A 491 -7.40 -3.44 -5.89
C CYS A 491 -8.34 -3.76 -7.06
N SER A 492 -9.58 -3.24 -7.03
CA SER A 492 -10.58 -3.50 -8.07
C SER A 492 -10.16 -2.94 -9.42
N SER A 493 -9.60 -1.72 -9.43
CA SER A 493 -9.04 -1.11 -10.64
C SER A 493 -7.91 -1.94 -11.23
N ALA A 494 -6.99 -2.45 -10.39
CA ALA A 494 -5.95 -3.37 -10.86
C ALA A 494 -6.53 -4.67 -11.44
N ALA A 495 -7.58 -5.23 -10.80
CA ALA A 495 -8.25 -6.41 -11.32
C ALA A 495 -8.85 -6.16 -12.71
N HIS A 496 -9.53 -5.04 -12.90
CA HIS A 496 -10.13 -4.66 -14.18
C HIS A 496 -9.08 -4.37 -15.27
N LEU A 497 -8.04 -3.62 -14.93
CA LEU A 497 -6.99 -3.22 -15.88
C LEU A 497 -6.10 -4.39 -16.32
N TYR A 498 -5.76 -5.29 -15.39
CA TYR A 498 -4.85 -6.41 -15.66
C TYR A 498 -5.57 -7.74 -15.89
N GLY A 499 -6.90 -7.74 -16.02
CA GLY A 499 -7.71 -8.93 -16.33
C GLY A 499 -7.64 -10.00 -15.24
N LYS A 500 -7.63 -9.58 -13.95
CA LYS A 500 -7.67 -10.52 -12.83
C LYS A 500 -9.12 -10.96 -12.58
N PRO A 501 -9.33 -12.23 -12.23
CA PRO A 501 -10.69 -12.75 -12.09
C PRO A 501 -11.46 -12.17 -10.91
N ILE A 502 -10.77 -11.81 -9.83
CA ILE A 502 -11.36 -11.43 -8.54
C ILE A 502 -10.60 -10.26 -7.91
N ALA A 503 -11.33 -9.26 -7.42
CA ALA A 503 -10.86 -8.28 -6.48
C ALA A 503 -11.28 -8.73 -5.06
N SER A 504 -10.29 -9.18 -4.26
CA SER A 504 -10.49 -9.59 -2.87
C SER A 504 -10.30 -8.40 -1.92
N ALA A 505 -10.79 -8.49 -0.69
CA ALA A 505 -10.48 -7.54 0.35
C ALA A 505 -10.35 -8.24 1.71
N GLU A 506 -9.32 -7.88 2.48
CA GLU A 506 -9.38 -8.04 3.92
C GLU A 506 -10.52 -7.17 4.42
N ALA A 507 -11.41 -7.79 5.20
CA ALA A 507 -12.70 -7.22 5.46
C ALA A 507 -12.92 -6.99 6.94
N MET A 508 -13.52 -5.82 7.27
CA MET A 508 -13.96 -5.50 8.62
C MET A 508 -12.82 -5.58 9.65
N THR A 509 -11.61 -5.18 9.24
CA THR A 509 -10.42 -5.17 10.12
C THR A 509 -10.73 -4.48 11.44
N ASP A 510 -10.32 -5.09 12.55
CA ASP A 510 -10.63 -4.66 13.93
C ASP A 510 -12.15 -4.65 14.27
N ALA A 511 -12.95 -5.56 13.69
CA ALA A 511 -14.32 -5.77 14.15
C ALA A 511 -14.34 -6.27 15.59
N GLU A 512 -14.99 -5.54 16.49
CA GLU A 512 -15.08 -5.81 17.92
C GLU A 512 -16.52 -6.20 18.32
N TYR A 513 -16.73 -6.80 19.50
CA TYR A 513 -18.04 -7.30 19.98
C TYR A 513 -19.12 -6.21 20.09
N HIS A 514 -18.74 -4.94 20.19
CA HIS A 514 -19.71 -3.86 20.22
C HIS A 514 -20.38 -3.59 18.86
N HIS A 515 -19.72 -3.91 17.74
CA HIS A 515 -20.26 -3.70 16.40
C HIS A 515 -21.57 -4.51 16.22
N THR A 516 -22.54 -3.87 15.62
CA THR A 516 -23.81 -4.48 15.26
C THR A 516 -23.73 -5.15 13.87
N PRO A 517 -24.58 -6.14 13.59
CA PRO A 517 -24.70 -6.72 12.25
C PRO A 517 -24.93 -5.67 11.15
N LEU A 518 -25.72 -4.62 11.45
CA LEU A 518 -26.03 -3.54 10.54
C LEU A 518 -24.79 -2.68 10.23
N GLU A 519 -23.97 -2.35 11.22
CA GLU A 519 -22.74 -1.59 11.02
C GLU A 519 -21.75 -2.37 10.15
N LEU A 520 -21.57 -3.66 10.40
CA LEU A 520 -20.69 -4.52 9.59
C LEU A 520 -21.23 -4.68 8.16
N LYS A 521 -22.54 -4.79 7.98
CA LYS A 521 -23.18 -4.85 6.65
C LYS A 521 -22.90 -3.58 5.85
N ARG A 522 -22.99 -2.40 6.47
CA ARG A 522 -22.79 -1.10 5.82
C ARG A 522 -21.36 -0.92 5.32
N VAL A 523 -20.35 -1.22 6.14
CA VAL A 523 -18.98 -1.10 5.68
C VAL A 523 -18.66 -2.08 4.56
N ALA A 524 -19.29 -3.27 4.57
CA ALA A 524 -19.22 -4.23 3.48
C ALA A 524 -19.87 -3.70 2.19
N ASP A 525 -21.03 -3.08 2.29
CA ASP A 525 -21.73 -2.50 1.13
C ASP A 525 -20.95 -1.34 0.50
N ILE A 526 -20.29 -0.53 1.31
CA ILE A 526 -19.35 0.49 0.83
C ILE A 526 -18.19 -0.19 0.08
N ALA A 527 -17.59 -1.26 0.62
CA ALA A 527 -16.51 -1.97 -0.06
C ALA A 527 -16.97 -2.59 -1.39
N PHE A 528 -18.20 -3.12 -1.47
CA PHE A 528 -18.77 -3.59 -2.74
C PHE A 528 -18.93 -2.46 -3.76
N SER A 529 -19.33 -1.27 -3.35
CA SER A 529 -19.43 -0.12 -4.26
C SER A 529 -18.07 0.34 -4.79
N PHE A 530 -16.98 -0.01 -4.11
CA PHE A 530 -15.62 0.18 -4.59
C PHE A 530 -15.07 -1.00 -5.41
N GLY A 531 -15.91 -2.02 -5.67
CA GLY A 531 -15.61 -3.11 -6.60
C GLY A 531 -15.07 -4.40 -5.97
N ALA A 532 -15.15 -4.56 -4.63
CA ALA A 532 -14.79 -5.84 -3.99
C ALA A 532 -15.73 -6.98 -4.44
N GLN A 533 -15.17 -8.20 -4.55
CA GLN A 533 -15.89 -9.40 -5.01
C GLN A 533 -15.69 -10.63 -4.11
N GLU A 534 -14.74 -10.56 -3.19
CA GLU A 534 -14.44 -11.58 -2.19
C GLU A 534 -14.00 -10.90 -0.90
N PHE A 535 -14.45 -11.42 0.24
CA PHE A 535 -14.01 -10.95 1.55
C PHE A 535 -13.23 -12.01 2.31
N VAL A 536 -12.11 -11.60 2.91
CA VAL A 536 -11.37 -12.35 3.92
C VAL A 536 -11.49 -11.59 5.23
N VAL A 537 -12.41 -12.01 6.08
CA VAL A 537 -12.76 -11.26 7.29
C VAL A 537 -11.61 -11.27 8.30
N CYS A 538 -11.28 -10.15 8.88
CA CYS A 538 -10.27 -10.00 9.92
C CYS A 538 -10.94 -9.74 11.30
N ALA A 539 -11.03 -10.73 12.20
CA ALA A 539 -10.51 -12.07 12.04
C ALA A 539 -11.25 -13.04 12.97
N THR A 540 -11.04 -14.31 12.74
CA THR A 540 -11.54 -15.39 13.62
C THR A 540 -10.38 -15.94 14.41
N PRO A 541 -10.24 -15.65 15.72
CA PRO A 541 -9.28 -16.33 16.57
C PRO A 541 -9.71 -17.77 16.83
N HIS A 542 -8.76 -18.71 16.87
CA HIS A 542 -9.01 -20.06 17.34
C HIS A 542 -9.44 -20.03 18.79
N ILE A 543 -10.50 -20.77 19.12
CA ILE A 543 -11.04 -20.93 20.48
C ILE A 543 -10.82 -22.36 20.96
N PRO A 544 -10.01 -22.56 22.04
CA PRO A 544 -9.67 -23.90 22.52
C PRO A 544 -10.84 -24.69 23.08
N GLU A 545 -11.83 -24.03 23.70
CA GLU A 545 -13.03 -24.62 24.27
C GLU A 545 -14.06 -24.93 23.22
N VAL A 546 -14.70 -26.11 23.25
CA VAL A 546 -15.78 -26.46 22.31
C VAL A 546 -17.01 -25.57 22.58
N GLU A 547 -17.36 -25.37 23.83
CA GLU A 547 -18.48 -24.54 24.28
C GLU A 547 -17.95 -23.37 25.13
N PRO A 548 -17.56 -22.24 24.54
CA PRO A 548 -17.10 -21.08 25.30
C PRO A 548 -18.28 -20.47 26.08
N THR A 549 -18.08 -20.26 27.37
CA THR A 549 -19.08 -19.68 28.25
C THR A 549 -19.12 -18.16 28.27
N GLN A 550 -18.12 -17.51 27.65
CA GLN A 550 -18.00 -16.07 27.55
C GLN A 550 -17.37 -15.69 26.21
N PRO A 551 -17.54 -14.45 25.73
CA PRO A 551 -16.82 -13.94 24.55
C PRO A 551 -15.31 -14.11 24.71
N TYR A 552 -14.70 -14.72 23.71
CA TYR A 552 -13.25 -14.98 23.70
C TYR A 552 -12.48 -13.71 23.35
N VAL A 553 -11.51 -13.35 24.18
CA VAL A 553 -10.67 -12.17 23.98
C VAL A 553 -9.21 -12.58 23.91
N ALA A 554 -8.66 -12.60 22.71
CA ALA A 554 -7.27 -12.95 22.44
C ALA A 554 -6.41 -11.71 22.14
N GLY A 555 -6.12 -10.91 23.14
CA GLY A 555 -5.31 -9.70 22.98
C GLY A 555 -6.00 -8.50 22.32
N ARG A 556 -6.99 -8.75 21.47
CA ARG A 556 -7.98 -7.83 20.90
C ARG A 556 -9.35 -8.50 20.90
N GLU A 557 -10.40 -7.69 20.83
CA GLU A 557 -11.79 -8.17 20.78
C GLU A 557 -12.19 -8.55 19.36
N TYR A 558 -11.57 -9.58 18.78
CA TYR A 558 -11.97 -10.05 17.45
C TYR A 558 -13.35 -10.70 17.50
N ALA A 559 -14.35 -10.03 16.92
CA ALA A 559 -15.76 -10.39 17.09
C ALA A 559 -16.27 -11.46 16.13
N ILE A 560 -15.54 -11.84 15.10
CA ILE A 560 -16.01 -12.77 14.08
C ILE A 560 -15.66 -14.21 14.48
N ASN A 561 -16.34 -14.71 15.49
CA ASN A 561 -16.10 -16.05 16.04
C ASN A 561 -17.36 -16.61 16.73
N ARG A 562 -17.40 -17.93 16.95
CA ARG A 562 -18.52 -18.66 17.52
C ARG A 562 -18.84 -18.34 19.00
N SER A 563 -17.97 -17.61 19.71
CA SER A 563 -18.26 -17.11 21.05
C SER A 563 -18.94 -15.73 21.06
N ASN A 564 -19.14 -15.13 19.89
CA ASN A 564 -19.83 -13.84 19.79
C ASN A 564 -21.32 -14.02 20.17
N PRO A 565 -21.82 -13.28 21.18
CA PRO A 565 -23.24 -13.35 21.54
C PRO A 565 -24.21 -13.05 20.40
N LYS A 566 -23.74 -12.32 19.37
CA LYS A 566 -24.50 -11.98 18.15
C LYS A 566 -24.23 -12.95 16.99
N TRP A 567 -23.55 -14.09 17.21
CA TRP A 567 -23.14 -14.99 16.14
C TRP A 567 -24.30 -15.42 15.23
N ASP A 568 -25.42 -15.78 15.82
CA ASP A 568 -26.62 -16.17 15.06
C ASP A 568 -27.28 -14.98 14.33
N GLU A 569 -27.19 -13.77 14.86
CA GLU A 569 -27.65 -12.55 14.20
C GLU A 569 -26.76 -12.14 13.00
N LEU A 570 -25.50 -12.55 13.01
CA LEU A 570 -24.55 -12.29 11.91
C LEU A 570 -24.76 -13.25 10.72
N LYS A 571 -25.26 -14.48 10.92
CA LYS A 571 -25.47 -15.46 9.84
C LYS A 571 -26.33 -14.95 8.66
N PRO A 572 -27.46 -14.26 8.87
CA PRO A 572 -28.21 -13.64 7.78
C PRO A 572 -27.39 -12.58 7.01
N VAL A 573 -26.54 -11.82 7.70
CA VAL A 573 -25.64 -10.83 7.06
C VAL A 573 -24.66 -11.56 6.16
N TRP A 574 -23.98 -12.60 6.66
CA TRP A 574 -23.04 -13.40 5.87
C TRP A 574 -23.71 -14.02 4.63
N THR A 575 -24.95 -14.47 4.77
CA THR A 575 -25.73 -14.99 3.65
C THR A 575 -25.98 -13.92 2.60
N ALA A 576 -26.36 -12.70 3.01
CA ALA A 576 -26.58 -11.58 2.10
C ALA A 576 -25.28 -11.15 1.38
N LEU A 577 -24.16 -11.11 2.11
CA LEU A 577 -22.86 -10.78 1.54
C LEU A 577 -22.40 -11.82 0.51
N ASN A 578 -22.53 -13.12 0.82
CA ASN A 578 -22.20 -14.19 -0.13
C ASN A 578 -23.03 -14.07 -1.41
N ARG A 579 -24.34 -13.82 -1.30
CA ARG A 579 -25.22 -13.62 -2.47
C ARG A 579 -24.80 -12.39 -3.28
N THR A 580 -24.41 -11.30 -2.62
CA THR A 580 -23.88 -10.11 -3.29
C THR A 580 -22.59 -10.46 -4.04
N MET A 581 -21.65 -11.19 -3.43
CA MET A 581 -20.43 -11.63 -4.07
C MET A 581 -20.69 -12.53 -5.29
N GLU A 582 -21.69 -13.43 -5.22
CA GLU A 582 -22.09 -14.26 -6.36
C GLU A 582 -22.56 -13.41 -7.55
N TRP A 583 -23.35 -12.36 -7.31
CA TRP A 583 -23.78 -11.44 -8.36
C TRP A 583 -22.60 -10.61 -8.91
N LEU A 584 -21.78 -10.04 -8.04
CA LEU A 584 -20.69 -9.17 -8.44
C LEU A 584 -19.53 -9.89 -9.16
N ARG A 585 -19.50 -11.22 -9.16
CA ARG A 585 -18.59 -12.03 -9.98
C ARG A 585 -19.07 -12.31 -11.38
N ARG A 586 -20.38 -12.10 -11.65
CA ARG A 586 -20.95 -12.30 -13.00
C ARG A 586 -20.49 -11.20 -13.94
N GLY A 587 -20.28 -11.56 -15.19
CA GLY A 587 -19.91 -10.64 -16.25
C GLY A 587 -18.59 -9.90 -16.00
N LYS A 588 -18.48 -8.69 -16.54
CA LYS A 588 -17.30 -7.81 -16.43
C LYS A 588 -17.66 -6.50 -15.75
N ALA A 589 -16.69 -5.86 -15.13
CA ALA A 589 -16.86 -4.49 -14.64
C ALA A 589 -17.24 -3.56 -15.80
N ALA A 590 -18.08 -2.59 -15.50
CA ALA A 590 -18.55 -1.61 -16.48
C ALA A 590 -18.46 -0.18 -15.93
N PRO A 591 -17.27 0.24 -15.44
CA PRO A 591 -17.11 1.56 -14.87
C PRO A 591 -17.42 2.66 -15.89
N ASP A 592 -17.82 3.83 -15.42
CA ASP A 592 -18.11 4.97 -16.26
C ASP A 592 -16.82 5.57 -16.84
N LEU A 593 -15.83 5.80 -15.99
CA LEU A 593 -14.61 6.50 -16.36
C LEU A 593 -13.36 5.94 -15.66
N LEU A 594 -12.21 6.44 -16.11
CA LEU A 594 -10.91 6.13 -15.56
C LEU A 594 -10.23 7.39 -15.05
N VAL A 595 -9.63 7.36 -13.86
CA VAL A 595 -8.84 8.45 -13.28
C VAL A 595 -7.36 8.09 -13.37
N TYR A 596 -6.55 8.94 -13.99
CA TYR A 596 -5.11 8.74 -14.07
C TYR A 596 -4.41 9.44 -12.90
N LEU A 597 -3.71 8.64 -12.07
CA LEU A 597 -3.02 9.10 -10.87
C LEU A 597 -1.60 9.61 -11.12
N GLY A 598 -1.13 9.59 -12.36
CA GLY A 598 0.22 10.01 -12.73
C GLY A 598 1.24 8.88 -12.76
N ASP A 599 2.52 9.27 -12.98
CA ASP A 599 3.64 8.33 -13.11
C ASP A 599 4.60 8.34 -11.92
N ASP A 600 4.55 9.32 -11.03
CA ASP A 600 5.51 9.35 -9.91
C ASP A 600 5.13 8.35 -8.80
N VAL A 601 6.10 7.80 -8.10
CA VAL A 601 5.91 6.92 -6.96
C VAL A 601 6.43 7.57 -5.68
N PRO A 602 5.78 7.34 -4.53
CA PRO A 602 4.64 6.45 -4.28
C PRO A 602 3.34 6.95 -4.90
N VAL A 603 2.50 6.02 -5.38
CA VAL A 603 1.20 6.34 -5.95
C VAL A 603 0.12 5.36 -5.49
N LYS A 604 -1.00 5.90 -5.01
CA LYS A 604 -2.23 5.18 -4.62
C LYS A 604 -3.41 6.15 -4.51
N THR A 605 -4.62 5.63 -4.63
CA THR A 605 -5.85 6.45 -4.62
C THR A 605 -5.97 7.32 -3.37
N LEU A 606 -5.71 6.78 -2.19
CA LEU A 606 -5.83 7.50 -0.90
C LEU A 606 -5.04 8.81 -0.85
N THR A 607 -3.94 8.90 -1.57
CA THR A 607 -3.01 10.04 -1.50
C THR A 607 -3.18 11.03 -2.62
N HIS A 608 -4.16 10.80 -3.50
CA HIS A 608 -4.49 11.72 -4.58
C HIS A 608 -5.73 12.55 -4.24
N LEU A 609 -5.72 13.78 -4.73
CA LEU A 609 -6.95 14.56 -4.84
C LEU A 609 -7.80 13.89 -5.91
N LEU A 610 -8.97 13.42 -5.51
CA LEU A 610 -9.89 12.89 -6.51
C LEU A 610 -10.60 14.05 -7.23
N PRO A 611 -10.81 13.93 -8.54
CA PRO A 611 -11.44 15.00 -9.33
C PRO A 611 -12.88 15.28 -8.87
N ASP A 612 -13.32 16.51 -9.09
CA ASP A 612 -14.72 16.87 -8.86
C ASP A 612 -15.67 16.10 -9.77
N GLY A 613 -16.85 15.75 -9.29
CA GLY A 613 -17.92 15.13 -10.06
C GLY A 613 -17.95 13.61 -10.06
N LEU A 614 -17.22 12.94 -9.16
CA LEU A 614 -17.20 11.46 -9.06
C LEU A 614 -18.36 10.85 -8.26
N ALA A 615 -19.17 11.65 -7.57
CA ALA A 615 -20.10 11.15 -6.55
C ALA A 615 -21.12 10.11 -7.05
N ASP A 616 -21.64 10.27 -8.27
CA ASP A 616 -22.64 9.36 -8.88
C ASP A 616 -22.03 8.49 -9.99
N LEU A 617 -20.71 8.42 -10.08
CA LEU A 617 -20.02 7.66 -11.13
C LEU A 617 -19.37 6.41 -10.54
N ASP A 618 -19.40 5.31 -11.28
CA ASP A 618 -18.49 4.19 -11.05
C ASP A 618 -17.19 4.44 -11.81
N TRP A 619 -16.08 4.38 -11.12
CA TRP A 619 -14.79 4.77 -11.66
C TRP A 619 -13.69 3.82 -11.27
N ASP A 620 -12.67 3.72 -12.11
CA ASP A 620 -11.41 3.06 -11.79
C ASP A 620 -10.27 4.07 -11.77
N VAL A 621 -9.14 3.65 -11.24
CA VAL A 621 -7.89 4.42 -11.28
C VAL A 621 -6.83 3.69 -12.10
N CYS A 622 -5.93 4.43 -12.74
CA CYS A 622 -4.76 3.85 -13.38
C CYS A 622 -3.50 4.66 -13.11
N THR A 623 -2.37 4.01 -13.25
CA THR A 623 -1.03 4.59 -13.19
C THR A 623 -0.34 4.45 -14.54
N GLY A 624 0.88 4.96 -14.67
CA GLY A 624 1.60 4.95 -15.94
C GLY A 624 1.79 3.57 -16.56
N ASP A 625 1.96 2.52 -15.74
CA ASP A 625 2.09 1.14 -16.24
C ASP A 625 0.83 0.73 -17.05
N ALA A 626 -0.35 0.83 -16.45
CA ALA A 626 -1.59 0.44 -17.12
C ALA A 626 -1.94 1.37 -18.28
N LEU A 627 -1.72 2.69 -18.12
CA LEU A 627 -1.95 3.68 -19.18
C LEU A 627 -1.17 3.32 -20.46
N GLN A 628 0.09 2.92 -20.30
CA GLN A 628 1.00 2.64 -21.41
C GLN A 628 0.82 1.24 -22.00
N THR A 629 0.43 0.25 -21.18
CA THR A 629 0.52 -1.17 -21.58
C THR A 629 -0.84 -1.85 -21.75
N ARG A 630 -1.90 -1.32 -21.13
CA ARG A 630 -3.20 -1.99 -21.06
C ARG A 630 -4.34 -1.28 -21.78
N LEU A 631 -4.20 0.01 -22.06
CA LEU A 631 -5.28 0.83 -22.63
C LEU A 631 -5.10 1.08 -24.11
N SER A 632 -6.20 0.96 -24.84
CA SER A 632 -6.28 1.28 -26.27
C SER A 632 -7.58 2.06 -26.57
N PRO A 633 -7.57 3.01 -27.51
CA PRO A 633 -8.79 3.68 -27.95
C PRO A 633 -9.64 2.75 -28.82
N THR A 634 -10.94 2.90 -28.74
CA THR A 634 -11.92 2.24 -29.62
C THR A 634 -12.37 3.17 -30.75
N ALA A 635 -12.99 2.63 -31.80
CA ALA A 635 -13.47 3.43 -32.94
C ALA A 635 -14.60 4.41 -32.55
N ASP A 636 -15.31 4.17 -31.46
CA ASP A 636 -16.37 5.01 -30.90
C ASP A 636 -15.88 6.01 -29.84
N GLY A 637 -14.56 6.19 -29.72
CA GLY A 637 -13.94 7.22 -28.87
C GLY A 637 -13.92 6.85 -27.38
N GLN A 638 -14.00 5.57 -27.02
CA GLN A 638 -13.82 5.09 -25.65
C GLN A 638 -12.42 4.50 -25.44
N LEU A 639 -12.05 4.27 -24.19
CA LEU A 639 -10.90 3.42 -23.85
C LEU A 639 -11.35 2.00 -23.59
N THR A 640 -10.51 1.03 -23.92
CA THR A 640 -10.74 -0.39 -23.60
C THR A 640 -9.47 -1.08 -23.14
N THR A 641 -9.63 -2.08 -22.25
CA THR A 641 -8.59 -3.04 -21.91
C THR A 641 -8.63 -4.26 -22.85
N PRO A 642 -7.58 -5.09 -22.91
CA PRO A 642 -7.62 -6.36 -23.65
C PRO A 642 -8.75 -7.29 -23.21
N ASP A 643 -9.17 -7.17 -21.95
CA ASP A 643 -10.25 -7.97 -21.35
C ASP A 643 -11.64 -7.33 -21.56
N SER A 644 -11.73 -6.31 -22.41
CA SER A 644 -12.96 -5.63 -22.82
C SER A 644 -13.69 -4.83 -21.72
N VAL A 645 -12.99 -4.39 -20.68
CA VAL A 645 -13.48 -3.33 -19.79
C VAL A 645 -13.38 -2.00 -20.54
N ARG A 646 -14.42 -1.19 -20.50
CA ARG A 646 -14.51 0.07 -21.25
C ARG A 646 -14.70 1.26 -20.33
N TYR A 647 -14.16 2.41 -20.74
CA TYR A 647 -14.28 3.69 -20.06
C TYR A 647 -14.65 4.79 -21.08
N CYS A 648 -15.65 5.60 -20.75
CA CYS A 648 -16.11 6.65 -21.66
C CYS A 648 -15.22 7.91 -21.65
N ALA A 649 -14.42 8.09 -20.60
CA ALA A 649 -13.50 9.21 -20.43
C ALA A 649 -12.29 8.83 -19.58
N LEU A 650 -11.21 9.60 -19.75
CA LEU A 650 -10.02 9.58 -18.91
C LEU A 650 -9.89 10.93 -18.22
N ILE A 651 -9.85 10.94 -16.89
CA ILE A 651 -9.61 12.14 -16.11
C ILE A 651 -8.13 12.24 -15.80
N VAL A 652 -7.53 13.39 -16.08
CA VAL A 652 -6.11 13.71 -15.83
C VAL A 652 -6.06 15.04 -15.09
N GLU A 653 -5.75 14.99 -13.79
CA GLU A 653 -5.67 16.20 -12.96
C GLU A 653 -4.45 17.07 -13.30
N ASP A 654 -4.57 18.35 -13.02
CA ASP A 654 -3.46 19.29 -13.11
C ASP A 654 -2.45 19.05 -11.98
N GLY A 655 -1.17 19.26 -12.30
CA GLY A 655 -0.09 19.20 -11.30
C GLY A 655 0.50 17.81 -11.04
N ILE A 656 -0.08 16.73 -11.58
CA ILE A 656 0.52 15.39 -11.48
C ILE A 656 1.73 15.25 -12.43
N TYR A 657 2.70 14.42 -12.04
CA TYR A 657 3.81 14.12 -12.94
C TYR A 657 3.39 13.15 -14.04
N ILE A 658 3.61 13.56 -15.29
CA ILE A 658 3.32 12.77 -16.48
C ILE A 658 4.63 12.55 -17.25
N SER A 659 5.07 11.29 -17.34
CA SER A 659 6.28 10.91 -18.07
C SER A 659 6.15 11.20 -19.59
N PRO A 660 7.26 11.33 -20.32
CA PRO A 660 7.19 11.49 -21.77
C PRO A 660 6.48 10.33 -22.49
N ALA A 661 6.53 9.10 -21.94
CA ALA A 661 5.84 7.95 -22.49
C ALA A 661 4.32 8.06 -22.31
N SER A 662 3.87 8.38 -21.10
CA SER A 662 2.45 8.58 -20.80
C SER A 662 1.89 9.78 -21.54
N ARG A 663 2.65 10.87 -21.69
CA ARG A 663 2.22 12.03 -22.49
C ARG A 663 1.92 11.66 -23.93
N ARG A 664 2.82 10.90 -24.59
CA ARG A 664 2.57 10.39 -25.95
C ARG A 664 1.30 9.55 -26.03
N LYS A 665 1.06 8.73 -25.00
CA LYS A 665 -0.14 7.89 -24.95
C LYS A 665 -1.43 8.69 -24.77
N LEU A 666 -1.39 9.74 -23.95
CA LEU A 666 -2.51 10.68 -23.80
C LEU A 666 -2.80 11.43 -25.10
N ASP A 667 -1.76 11.82 -25.85
CA ASP A 667 -1.93 12.48 -27.16
C ASP A 667 -2.51 11.52 -28.21
N GLU A 668 -2.11 10.23 -28.18
CA GLU A 668 -2.74 9.18 -28.99
C GLU A 668 -4.24 9.06 -28.71
N PHE A 669 -4.63 9.04 -27.42
CA PHE A 669 -6.03 8.94 -27.03
C PHE A 669 -6.85 10.15 -27.48
N ARG A 670 -6.33 11.37 -27.30
CA ARG A 670 -6.97 12.60 -27.81
C ARG A 670 -7.15 12.58 -29.32
N ALA A 671 -6.12 12.15 -30.05
CA ALA A 671 -6.17 12.03 -31.50
C ALA A 671 -7.19 11.01 -32.00
N ALA A 672 -7.45 9.97 -31.20
CA ALA A 672 -8.48 8.95 -31.46
C ALA A 672 -9.90 9.38 -31.01
N GLY A 673 -10.08 10.58 -30.46
CA GLY A 673 -11.37 11.11 -30.04
C GLY A 673 -11.80 10.70 -28.62
N VAL A 674 -10.91 10.11 -27.82
CA VAL A 674 -11.22 9.79 -26.42
C VAL A 674 -11.30 11.09 -25.61
N PRO A 675 -12.35 11.32 -24.79
CA PRO A 675 -12.42 12.45 -23.88
C PRO A 675 -11.33 12.33 -22.79
N VAL A 676 -10.33 13.21 -22.87
CA VAL A 676 -9.26 13.36 -21.85
C VAL A 676 -9.50 14.69 -21.16
N LEU A 677 -10.06 14.65 -19.95
CA LEU A 677 -10.63 15.76 -19.22
C LEU A 677 -9.85 16.03 -17.92
N THR A 678 -10.08 17.17 -17.28
CA THR A 678 -9.52 17.52 -15.97
C THR A 678 -10.54 17.37 -14.82
N SER A 679 -11.81 17.13 -15.16
CA SER A 679 -12.91 16.98 -14.19
C SER A 679 -13.93 15.97 -14.73
N ALA A 680 -14.62 15.29 -13.83
CA ALA A 680 -15.71 14.36 -14.17
C ALA A 680 -17.08 15.05 -14.25
N VAL A 681 -17.15 16.36 -14.01
CA VAL A 681 -18.40 17.13 -14.07
C VAL A 681 -19.01 17.07 -15.47
N GLY A 682 -20.28 16.67 -15.56
CA GLY A 682 -21.03 16.58 -16.82
C GLY A 682 -20.91 15.24 -17.53
N ILE A 683 -20.18 14.27 -16.99
CA ILE A 683 -20.22 12.89 -17.49
C ILE A 683 -21.53 12.25 -17.02
N GLU A 684 -22.23 11.64 -17.95
CA GLU A 684 -23.50 10.97 -17.67
C GLU A 684 -23.24 9.52 -17.22
N PRO A 685 -23.61 9.13 -15.96
CA PRO A 685 -23.38 7.76 -15.44
C PRO A 685 -24.34 6.73 -16.05
N TRP A 686 -24.01 5.45 -15.96
CA TRP A 686 -24.95 4.36 -16.26
C TRP A 686 -26.18 4.36 -15.34
N LEU A 687 -25.99 4.74 -14.08
CA LEU A 687 -27.02 4.89 -13.08
C LEU A 687 -26.76 6.17 -12.28
N SER A 688 -27.73 7.04 -12.16
CA SER A 688 -27.68 8.18 -11.24
C SER A 688 -28.70 8.05 -10.13
N VAL A 689 -28.31 8.51 -8.94
CA VAL A 689 -29.19 8.62 -7.78
C VAL A 689 -29.80 10.00 -7.77
N ALA A 690 -31.12 10.08 -7.80
CA ALA A 690 -31.79 11.39 -7.78
C ALA A 690 -31.41 12.16 -6.50
N ASP A 691 -31.23 13.47 -6.65
CA ASP A 691 -30.87 14.40 -5.57
C ASP A 691 -29.49 14.14 -4.93
N GLY A 692 -28.63 13.28 -5.56
CA GLY A 692 -27.27 13.02 -5.08
C GLY A 692 -27.25 12.48 -3.63
N ASN A 693 -28.17 11.58 -3.27
CA ASN A 693 -28.32 11.07 -1.91
C ASN A 693 -27.07 10.29 -1.46
N PRO A 694 -26.25 10.82 -0.54
CA PRO A 694 -24.98 10.18 -0.13
C PRO A 694 -25.19 8.90 0.70
N ALA A 695 -26.44 8.61 1.10
CA ALA A 695 -26.79 7.36 1.78
C ALA A 695 -26.85 6.17 0.82
N ILE A 696 -26.82 6.40 -0.49
CA ILE A 696 -26.93 5.37 -1.50
C ILE A 696 -25.59 5.22 -2.21
N VAL A 697 -25.06 4.00 -2.20
CA VAL A 697 -23.82 3.64 -2.90
C VAL A 697 -24.12 2.59 -3.96
N HIS A 698 -23.36 2.59 -5.05
CA HIS A 698 -23.57 1.64 -6.14
C HIS A 698 -22.28 1.31 -6.90
N THR A 699 -22.29 0.21 -7.62
CA THR A 699 -21.34 -0.18 -8.67
C THR A 699 -22.07 -1.03 -9.69
N HIS A 700 -21.49 -1.24 -10.86
CA HIS A 700 -22.17 -2.00 -11.90
C HIS A 700 -21.26 -2.90 -12.73
N ARG A 701 -21.91 -3.94 -13.27
CA ARG A 701 -21.25 -4.95 -14.10
C ARG A 701 -22.13 -5.28 -15.30
N ARG A 702 -21.48 -5.67 -16.39
CA ARG A 702 -22.14 -6.03 -17.63
C ARG A 702 -21.91 -7.51 -17.96
N ASP A 703 -23.01 -8.24 -18.26
CA ASP A 703 -22.95 -9.63 -18.71
C ASP A 703 -23.37 -9.73 -20.18
N GLY A 704 -22.38 -9.93 -21.04
CA GLY A 704 -22.57 -9.88 -22.49
C GLY A 704 -22.99 -8.50 -23.00
N GLU A 705 -23.82 -8.49 -24.06
CA GLU A 705 -24.30 -7.24 -24.68
C GLU A 705 -25.74 -6.86 -24.22
N SER A 706 -26.41 -7.74 -23.49
CA SER A 706 -27.84 -7.62 -23.21
C SER A 706 -28.21 -7.34 -21.75
N GLU A 707 -27.32 -7.56 -20.80
CA GLU A 707 -27.63 -7.40 -19.38
C GLU A 707 -26.59 -6.51 -18.68
N ILE A 708 -27.06 -5.69 -17.76
CA ILE A 708 -26.26 -4.93 -16.80
C ILE A 708 -26.81 -5.14 -15.40
N PHE A 709 -25.92 -5.28 -14.43
CA PHE A 709 -26.25 -5.45 -13.01
C PHE A 709 -25.76 -4.24 -12.25
N PHE A 710 -26.67 -3.60 -11.52
CA PHE A 710 -26.34 -2.54 -10.58
C PHE A 710 -26.48 -3.06 -9.16
N PHE A 711 -25.39 -3.12 -8.44
CA PHE A 711 -25.47 -3.23 -6.98
C PHE A 711 -25.85 -1.87 -6.44
N VAL A 712 -26.89 -1.78 -5.63
CA VAL A 712 -27.38 -0.55 -4.99
C VAL A 712 -27.60 -0.84 -3.52
N ALA A 713 -27.05 -0.02 -2.63
CA ALA A 713 -27.18 -0.22 -1.19
C ALA A 713 -27.50 1.09 -0.46
N ASN A 714 -28.38 0.97 0.54
CA ASN A 714 -28.66 2.02 1.51
C ASN A 714 -27.72 1.86 2.71
N VAL A 715 -26.73 2.74 2.83
CA VAL A 715 -25.74 2.71 3.92
C VAL A 715 -26.13 3.63 5.10
N SER A 716 -27.39 4.07 5.17
CA SER A 716 -27.91 4.91 6.26
C SER A 716 -28.66 4.11 7.34
N ASP A 717 -29.03 4.80 8.42
CA ASP A 717 -29.79 4.24 9.56
C ASP A 717 -31.31 4.22 9.35
N THR A 718 -31.76 4.74 8.23
CA THR A 718 -33.19 4.92 7.94
C THR A 718 -33.55 4.31 6.60
N ALA A 719 -34.80 3.85 6.48
CA ALA A 719 -35.34 3.41 5.20
C ALA A 719 -35.36 4.56 4.19
N GLN A 720 -35.04 4.24 2.94
CA GLN A 720 -34.96 5.19 1.82
C GLN A 720 -35.90 4.77 0.68
N ASN A 721 -36.61 5.73 0.13
CA ASN A 721 -37.27 5.58 -1.17
C ASN A 721 -36.34 6.15 -2.25
N VAL A 722 -35.54 5.27 -2.85
CA VAL A 722 -34.47 5.64 -3.76
C VAL A 722 -35.03 5.83 -5.16
N ARG A 723 -34.94 7.06 -5.66
CA ARG A 723 -35.24 7.34 -7.08
C ARG A 723 -33.95 7.19 -7.88
N LEU A 724 -33.96 6.26 -8.83
CA LEU A 724 -32.85 5.97 -9.72
C LEU A 724 -33.21 6.36 -11.14
N ARG A 725 -32.23 6.86 -11.89
CA ARG A 725 -32.32 7.06 -13.30
C ARG A 725 -31.29 6.19 -14.01
N LEU A 726 -31.76 5.26 -14.82
CA LEU A 726 -30.94 4.40 -15.66
C LEU A 726 -30.65 5.11 -16.99
N LEU A 727 -29.41 5.14 -17.41
CA LEU A 727 -29.00 5.73 -18.66
C LEU A 727 -29.54 4.90 -19.80
N ARG A 728 -30.59 5.40 -20.47
CA ARG A 728 -31.23 4.88 -21.70
C ARG A 728 -31.92 3.50 -21.60
N GLY A 729 -33.17 3.50 -22.03
CA GLY A 729 -33.86 2.46 -22.80
C GLY A 729 -33.95 1.05 -22.23
N PHE A 730 -33.80 0.84 -20.92
CA PHE A 730 -34.16 -0.43 -20.33
C PHE A 730 -35.68 -0.60 -20.38
N SER A 731 -36.15 -1.60 -21.08
CA SER A 731 -37.59 -1.90 -21.18
C SER A 731 -38.08 -2.93 -20.16
N ASP A 732 -37.15 -3.61 -19.48
CA ASP A 732 -37.41 -4.61 -18.45
C ASP A 732 -36.35 -4.52 -17.36
N ALA A 733 -36.78 -4.33 -16.11
CA ALA A 733 -35.93 -4.29 -14.96
C ALA A 733 -36.46 -5.17 -13.83
N GLN A 734 -35.56 -5.87 -13.14
CA GLN A 734 -35.85 -6.70 -11.99
C GLN A 734 -34.89 -6.35 -10.85
N VAL A 735 -35.38 -6.52 -9.62
CA VAL A 735 -34.60 -6.37 -8.41
C VAL A 735 -34.46 -7.71 -7.71
N CYS A 736 -33.22 -8.10 -7.38
CA CYS A 736 -32.94 -9.19 -6.46
C CYS A 736 -32.57 -8.61 -5.11
N ARG A 737 -33.33 -8.89 -4.06
CA ARG A 737 -32.98 -8.49 -2.69
C ARG A 737 -31.89 -9.40 -2.16
N THR A 738 -30.75 -8.82 -1.75
CA THR A 738 -29.60 -9.62 -1.31
C THR A 738 -29.89 -10.37 0.00
N SER A 739 -30.74 -9.83 0.86
CA SER A 739 -31.14 -10.44 2.14
C SER A 739 -31.91 -11.74 1.95
N THR A 740 -32.87 -11.78 1.04
CA THR A 740 -33.82 -12.93 0.86
C THR A 740 -33.55 -13.74 -0.40
N GLY A 741 -32.93 -13.16 -1.43
CA GLY A 741 -32.84 -13.71 -2.78
C GLY A 741 -34.15 -13.56 -3.59
N GLY A 742 -35.15 -12.89 -3.02
CA GLY A 742 -36.40 -12.62 -3.70
C GLY A 742 -36.23 -11.74 -4.94
N MET A 743 -36.94 -12.13 -6.02
CA MET A 743 -36.92 -11.39 -7.29
C MET A 743 -38.26 -10.65 -7.45
N GLU A 744 -38.19 -9.36 -7.76
CA GLU A 744 -39.39 -8.55 -8.05
C GLU A 744 -39.18 -7.71 -9.31
N ARG A 745 -40.29 -7.46 -10.04
CA ARG A 745 -40.22 -6.57 -11.21
C ARG A 745 -40.31 -5.12 -10.77
N VAL A 746 -39.51 -4.28 -11.42
CA VAL A 746 -39.54 -2.83 -11.19
C VAL A 746 -40.03 -2.14 -12.46
N GLU A 747 -40.96 -1.22 -12.30
CA GLU A 747 -41.40 -0.38 -13.40
C GLU A 747 -40.36 0.71 -13.69
N VAL A 748 -39.94 0.77 -14.94
CA VAL A 748 -39.04 1.81 -15.45
C VAL A 748 -39.82 2.69 -16.41
N SER A 749 -39.86 3.99 -16.16
CA SER A 749 -40.51 4.95 -17.04
C SER A 749 -39.78 5.08 -18.39
N ALA A 750 -40.43 5.69 -19.38
CA ALA A 750 -39.82 5.96 -20.69
C ALA A 750 -38.54 6.80 -20.61
N ASP A 751 -38.38 7.62 -19.54
CA ASP A 751 -37.24 8.45 -19.27
C ASP A 751 -36.15 7.74 -18.44
N GLY A 752 -36.30 6.42 -18.20
CA GLY A 752 -35.34 5.60 -17.45
C GLY A 752 -35.48 5.70 -15.92
N ASN A 753 -36.48 6.37 -15.39
CA ASN A 753 -36.66 6.52 -13.94
C ASN A 753 -37.34 5.32 -13.33
N CYS A 754 -36.85 4.88 -12.19
CA CYS A 754 -37.51 3.87 -11.32
C CYS A 754 -37.36 4.27 -9.84
N THR A 755 -38.17 3.67 -8.98
CA THR A 755 -38.09 3.87 -7.53
C THR A 755 -38.01 2.52 -6.83
N ILE A 756 -37.11 2.41 -5.88
CA ILE A 756 -36.88 1.23 -5.07
C ILE A 756 -36.90 1.64 -3.59
N SER A 757 -37.71 0.92 -2.79
CA SER A 757 -37.65 1.10 -1.32
C SER A 757 -36.59 0.19 -0.73
N LEU A 758 -35.67 0.76 0.03
CA LEU A 758 -34.58 0.07 0.72
C LEU A 758 -34.69 0.33 2.22
N ASP A 759 -34.74 -0.69 3.03
CA ASP A 759 -34.63 -0.57 4.48
C ASP A 759 -33.23 -0.11 4.89
N ALA A 760 -33.04 0.24 6.16
CA ALA A 760 -31.74 0.60 6.71
C ALA A 760 -30.72 -0.53 6.49
N GLY A 761 -29.60 -0.25 5.80
CA GLY A 761 -28.57 -1.24 5.48
C GLY A 761 -29.00 -2.32 4.47
N GLU A 762 -30.10 -2.14 3.78
CA GLU A 762 -30.51 -3.07 2.73
C GLU A 762 -29.76 -2.81 1.43
N SER A 763 -29.44 -3.89 0.72
CA SER A 763 -28.87 -3.83 -0.62
C SER A 763 -29.60 -4.73 -1.61
N VAL A 764 -29.56 -4.33 -2.87
CA VAL A 764 -30.22 -5.05 -3.97
C VAL A 764 -29.31 -5.12 -5.19
N ILE A 765 -29.61 -6.08 -6.06
CA ILE A 765 -29.09 -6.13 -7.43
C ILE A 765 -30.23 -5.73 -8.37
N LEU A 766 -30.10 -4.57 -8.98
CA LEU A 766 -31.01 -4.14 -10.04
C LEU A 766 -30.49 -4.67 -11.38
N ILE A 767 -31.30 -5.42 -12.08
CA ILE A 767 -30.95 -6.10 -13.33
C ILE A 767 -31.68 -5.39 -14.46
N GLY A 768 -30.93 -4.74 -15.36
CA GLY A 768 -31.45 -4.14 -16.58
C GLY A 768 -31.21 -5.04 -17.79
N ARG A 769 -32.23 -5.22 -18.62
CA ARG A 769 -32.19 -6.02 -19.87
C ARG A 769 -32.47 -5.16 -21.10
N ASN A 770 -32.09 -5.70 -22.27
CA ASN A 770 -32.25 -5.02 -23.56
C ASN A 770 -31.48 -3.71 -23.66
N LEU A 771 -30.16 -3.78 -23.37
CA LEU A 771 -29.25 -2.66 -23.51
C LEU A 771 -29.29 -2.03 -24.90
N PRO A 772 -29.22 -0.70 -25.01
CA PRO A 772 -29.00 -0.04 -26.29
C PRO A 772 -27.64 -0.45 -26.88
N LYS A 773 -27.56 -0.59 -28.21
CA LYS A 773 -26.36 -1.10 -28.91
C LYS A 773 -25.13 -0.21 -28.81
N SER A 774 -25.26 1.03 -28.37
CA SER A 774 -24.15 1.98 -28.16
C SER A 774 -24.47 2.91 -27.00
N ARG A 775 -23.43 3.34 -26.28
CA ARG A 775 -23.47 4.41 -25.29
C ARG A 775 -23.53 5.78 -25.97
#